data_ec6a22be30fe565e72de872cff5a2191
#
_entry.id   ec6a22be30fe565e72de872cff5a2191
#
_cell.length_a   1.000
_cell.length_b   1.000
_cell.length_c   1.000
_cell.angle_alpha   90.00
_cell.angle_beta   90.00
_cell.angle_gamma   90.00
#
_symmetry.space_group_name_H-M   'P 1'
#
loop_
_entity.id
_entity.type
_entity.pdbx_description
1 polymer ?
#
loop_
_entity_poly.entity_id
_entity_poly.type
_entity_poly.pdbx_seq_one_letter_code
_entity_poly.pdbx_strand_id
1 'polypeptide(L)'
;MKKTFIILCLLVMCLMTIAQTPCPQVIPALQEWKGAKGTLCLPAQGSIVINPSDEAALTKTASTLVEDLKELMGWEYTITTGKAKKNDIYLSLSQPDEQLGKEGYTLSIMNKVSIEAPTTQGVFWGTRTLLQMLHHQKAKLAKGTTRDWPEFPNRGFMLDVGRKFFTLDYLKEQIKVLSFYKMNEFQIHLNDNGFPQFFDNDWNQTYAAFRLESERFPGLTAKDGSYTKKEFTELQRMGMEYGVNIIPEIDIPAHSLAFAHYKPEIGSKEYGMDHLDLYKEETYQFVDALLDEYLSGEEPVFIGPDVHIGTDEYNKKEAEQYRYFTDRYLKYVASYGKTPRMWGGLKWLPGKTPVQAEGVTVNAWSFDWVDPEISIQEGYKLINTCDTYLYIVPGAGYYREFLDHQWLYEKWTPWMMNRKQTLPVGTPGVLGGMFAVWNDQCGNGISQQDVHYRSFPAIQVMAERMWKGDNQQTVPFAEFEALCKTMPEAPGVNLLGRIGEETSLLTEEATLNGKESIETSLQEVGYPYTVSFSICPEEKPNISGVLFKGPHSTVYTNWENTGRIAFTRDGYEFAFGSFILPVGQWTDITIKGDWKGTSLYVNGKLQERLEGRKKRVYNPKYNRLESMPIQETLVFPLQYIGDNINGFKGKLKNVKVLQE
;
A
#
# COMPACT_ATOMS: atom_id res chain seq x y z
N MET A 1 41.99 -1.98 -60.77
CA MET A 1 41.18 -0.79 -60.36
C MET A 1 39.63 -1.04 -60.31
N LYS A 2 39.07 -2.06 -60.94
CA LYS A 2 37.60 -2.31 -60.89
C LYS A 2 37.11 -3.11 -59.64
N LYS A 3 38.00 -3.84 -58.93
CA LYS A 3 37.61 -4.61 -57.74
C LYS A 3 37.63 -3.79 -56.44
N THR A 4 38.38 -2.69 -56.38
CA THR A 4 38.46 -1.83 -55.19
C THR A 4 37.28 -0.87 -55.08
N PHE A 5 36.60 -0.56 -56.19
CA PHE A 5 35.44 0.34 -56.19
C PHE A 5 34.14 -0.35 -55.71
N ILE A 6 34.00 -1.67 -55.89
CA ILE A 6 32.84 -2.46 -55.44
C ILE A 6 32.86 -2.69 -53.92
N ILE A 7 34.04 -2.81 -53.29
CA ILE A 7 34.18 -2.98 -51.84
C ILE A 7 33.89 -1.66 -51.10
N LEU A 8 34.18 -0.52 -51.71
CA LEU A 8 33.89 0.78 -51.08
C LEU A 8 32.41 1.14 -51.15
N CYS A 9 31.69 0.72 -52.19
CA CYS A 9 30.23 0.89 -52.28
C CYS A 9 29.43 -0.07 -51.36
N LEU A 10 29.94 -1.25 -51.03
CA LEU A 10 29.37 -2.18 -50.07
C LEU A 10 29.60 -1.77 -48.62
N LEU A 11 30.70 -1.04 -48.29
CA LEU A 11 30.95 -0.51 -46.96
C LEU A 11 30.16 0.77 -46.66
N VAL A 12 29.68 1.50 -47.65
CA VAL A 12 28.85 2.71 -47.44
C VAL A 12 27.36 2.39 -47.31
N MET A 13 26.90 1.21 -47.75
CA MET A 13 25.52 0.77 -47.57
C MET A 13 25.22 0.13 -46.18
N CYS A 14 26.23 -0.02 -45.29
CA CYS A 14 26.07 -0.67 -43.98
C CYS A 14 26.00 0.31 -42.80
N LEU A 15 25.74 1.58 -43.01
CA LEU A 15 25.73 2.57 -41.93
C LEU A 15 24.62 3.60 -42.06
N MET A 16 23.36 3.15 -42.12
CA MET A 16 22.21 3.94 -41.69
C MET A 16 21.09 3.02 -41.18
N THR A 17 21.36 2.16 -40.25
CA THR A 17 20.32 1.77 -39.31
C THR A 17 20.06 2.98 -38.43
N ILE A 18 19.04 3.75 -38.82
CA ILE A 18 18.53 4.85 -38.01
C ILE A 18 18.12 4.22 -36.68
N ALA A 19 18.89 4.46 -35.61
CA ALA A 19 18.59 3.93 -34.30
C ALA A 19 17.20 4.38 -33.86
N GLN A 20 16.29 3.43 -33.77
CA GLN A 20 14.99 3.64 -33.13
C GLN A 20 15.19 3.95 -31.63
N THR A 21 14.32 4.74 -31.04
CA THR A 21 14.39 4.98 -29.60
C THR A 21 14.14 3.69 -28.83
N PRO A 22 14.92 3.43 -27.75
CA PRO A 22 14.68 2.27 -26.88
C PRO A 22 13.31 2.35 -26.20
N CYS A 23 12.82 1.19 -25.75
CA CYS A 23 11.62 1.14 -24.95
C CYS A 23 11.80 1.96 -23.66
N PRO A 24 10.85 2.86 -23.32
CA PRO A 24 10.87 3.57 -22.05
C PRO A 24 10.81 2.63 -20.85
N GLN A 25 11.55 2.95 -19.81
CA GLN A 25 11.49 2.22 -18.54
C GLN A 25 10.35 2.77 -17.71
N VAL A 26 9.35 1.94 -17.47
CA VAL A 26 8.15 2.22 -16.65
C VAL A 26 7.76 0.94 -15.88
N ILE A 27 7.00 1.08 -14.82
CA ILE A 27 6.48 -0.03 -14.00
C ILE A 27 4.96 0.08 -13.93
N PRO A 28 4.21 -0.90 -14.43
CA PRO A 28 4.66 -2.08 -15.17
C PRO A 28 5.21 -1.73 -16.56
N ALA A 29 6.14 -2.58 -17.03
CA ALA A 29 6.74 -2.44 -18.35
C ALA A 29 5.70 -2.59 -19.46
N LEU A 30 5.90 -1.86 -20.57
CA LEU A 30 4.98 -1.88 -21.70
C LEU A 30 4.90 -3.26 -22.38
N GLN A 31 3.72 -3.65 -22.84
CA GLN A 31 3.54 -4.87 -23.63
C GLN A 31 4.24 -4.77 -24.99
N GLU A 32 4.06 -3.64 -25.69
CA GLU A 32 4.66 -3.38 -26.99
C GLU A 32 5.35 -2.02 -27.01
N TRP A 33 6.37 -1.86 -27.82
CA TRP A 33 6.98 -0.56 -28.12
C TRP A 33 7.53 -0.54 -29.54
N LYS A 34 7.11 0.45 -30.33
CA LYS A 34 7.66 0.75 -31.65
C LYS A 34 8.32 2.12 -31.59
N GLY A 35 9.63 2.14 -31.37
CA GLY A 35 10.43 3.35 -31.31
C GLY A 35 10.44 4.10 -32.63
N ALA A 36 10.40 5.43 -32.58
CA ALA A 36 10.58 6.32 -33.71
C ALA A 36 11.84 7.18 -33.53
N LYS A 37 12.25 7.94 -34.55
CA LYS A 37 13.46 8.76 -34.47
C LYS A 37 13.23 10.05 -33.68
N GLY A 38 14.06 10.33 -32.69
CA GLY A 38 14.14 11.59 -31.96
C GLY A 38 13.28 11.66 -30.72
N THR A 39 13.14 12.82 -30.16
CA THR A 39 12.40 13.09 -28.91
C THR A 39 11.34 14.15 -29.14
N LEU A 40 10.30 14.14 -28.28
CA LEU A 40 9.34 15.21 -28.11
C LEU A 40 9.65 15.92 -26.80
N CYS A 41 9.80 17.24 -26.84
CA CYS A 41 9.96 18.04 -25.63
C CYS A 41 8.64 18.71 -25.28
N LEU A 42 8.06 18.32 -24.13
CA LEU A 42 6.85 18.98 -23.62
C LEU A 42 7.24 20.24 -22.83
N PRO A 43 6.49 21.35 -22.97
CA PRO A 43 6.72 22.57 -22.22
C PRO A 43 6.17 22.43 -20.80
N ALA A 44 6.68 23.25 -19.86
CA ALA A 44 6.17 23.31 -18.48
C ALA A 44 4.77 23.94 -18.39
N GLN A 45 4.32 24.64 -19.44
CA GLN A 45 2.96 25.16 -19.61
C GLN A 45 2.39 24.67 -20.91
N GLY A 46 1.19 24.07 -20.90
CA GLY A 46 0.62 23.43 -22.06
C GLY A 46 -0.87 23.15 -21.96
N SER A 47 -1.37 22.36 -22.90
CA SER A 47 -2.78 21.99 -22.96
C SER A 47 -2.96 20.47 -22.96
N ILE A 48 -3.95 20.01 -22.19
CA ILE A 48 -4.58 18.71 -22.33
C ILE A 48 -5.83 18.94 -23.16
N VAL A 49 -5.87 18.32 -24.34
CA VAL A 49 -6.94 18.50 -25.32
C VAL A 49 -7.78 17.24 -25.36
N ILE A 50 -9.05 17.34 -25.04
CA ILE A 50 -10.01 16.23 -25.12
C ILE A 50 -10.68 16.26 -26.48
N ASN A 51 -10.87 15.07 -27.09
CA ASN A 51 -11.69 14.94 -28.27
C ASN A 51 -13.12 15.43 -27.96
N PRO A 52 -13.74 16.30 -28.79
CA PRO A 52 -15.03 16.90 -28.49
C PRO A 52 -16.17 15.91 -28.19
N SER A 53 -16.18 14.73 -28.82
CA SER A 53 -17.19 13.70 -28.55
C SER A 53 -17.02 13.04 -27.16
N ASP A 54 -15.85 13.15 -26.56
CA ASP A 54 -15.45 12.39 -25.37
C ASP A 54 -15.32 13.29 -24.13
N GLU A 55 -15.65 14.58 -24.25
CA GLU A 55 -15.46 15.61 -23.23
C GLU A 55 -16.05 15.19 -21.87
N ALA A 56 -17.33 14.84 -21.85
CA ALA A 56 -18.02 14.47 -20.61
C ALA A 56 -17.38 13.25 -19.92
N ALA A 57 -16.89 12.29 -20.71
CA ALA A 57 -16.30 11.06 -20.20
C ALA A 57 -14.86 11.24 -19.70
N LEU A 58 -14.08 12.15 -20.32
CA LEU A 58 -12.63 12.26 -20.07
C LEU A 58 -12.25 13.50 -19.25
N THR A 59 -13.18 14.40 -18.92
CA THR A 59 -12.89 15.62 -18.13
C THR A 59 -12.25 15.27 -16.78
N LYS A 60 -12.75 14.26 -16.09
CA LYS A 60 -12.18 13.85 -14.79
C LYS A 60 -10.75 13.32 -14.93
N THR A 61 -10.50 12.44 -15.91
CA THR A 61 -9.15 11.95 -16.24
C THR A 61 -8.18 13.08 -16.56
N ALA A 62 -8.65 14.07 -17.34
CA ALA A 62 -7.85 15.25 -17.67
C ALA A 62 -7.56 16.12 -16.45
N SER A 63 -8.53 16.31 -15.55
CA SER A 63 -8.35 17.07 -14.32
C SER A 63 -7.32 16.42 -13.39
N THR A 64 -7.44 15.10 -13.18
CA THR A 64 -6.44 14.34 -12.40
C THR A 64 -5.05 14.44 -13.03
N LEU A 65 -4.94 14.39 -14.37
CA LEU A 65 -3.64 14.54 -15.04
C LEU A 65 -3.05 15.94 -14.86
N VAL A 66 -3.87 17.01 -14.84
CA VAL A 66 -3.41 18.38 -14.53
C VAL A 66 -2.80 18.46 -13.13
N GLU A 67 -3.52 17.92 -12.14
CA GLU A 67 -3.05 17.88 -10.75
C GLU A 67 -1.74 17.08 -10.64
N ASP A 68 -1.69 15.90 -11.22
CA ASP A 68 -0.51 15.03 -11.20
C ASP A 68 0.71 15.65 -11.89
N LEU A 69 0.53 16.37 -13.00
CA LEU A 69 1.62 17.09 -13.68
C LEU A 69 2.16 18.23 -12.82
N LYS A 70 1.27 18.92 -12.08
CA LYS A 70 1.68 19.95 -11.12
C LYS A 70 2.46 19.35 -9.96
N GLU A 71 1.96 18.28 -9.37
CA GLU A 71 2.58 17.60 -8.22
C GLU A 71 3.95 16.96 -8.57
N LEU A 72 4.02 16.28 -9.73
CA LEU A 72 5.22 15.52 -10.13
C LEU A 72 6.30 16.39 -10.75
N MET A 73 5.91 17.39 -11.54
CA MET A 73 6.80 18.16 -12.41
C MET A 73 6.81 19.67 -12.11
N GLY A 74 5.89 20.18 -11.28
CA GLY A 74 5.66 21.61 -11.10
C GLY A 74 5.08 22.28 -12.36
N TRP A 75 4.40 21.54 -13.24
CA TRP A 75 3.90 22.05 -14.52
C TRP A 75 2.47 22.54 -14.42
N GLU A 76 2.15 23.53 -15.27
CA GLU A 76 0.81 24.12 -15.37
C GLU A 76 0.17 23.80 -16.72
N TYR A 77 -0.87 22.98 -16.71
CA TYR A 77 -1.63 22.60 -17.89
C TYR A 77 -3.08 23.02 -17.77
N THR A 78 -3.67 23.40 -18.91
CA THR A 78 -5.08 23.73 -19.03
C THR A 78 -5.84 22.69 -19.82
N ILE A 79 -7.11 22.46 -19.49
CA ILE A 79 -7.97 21.53 -20.22
C ILE A 79 -8.72 22.31 -21.32
N THR A 80 -8.72 21.77 -22.53
CA THR A 80 -9.46 22.32 -23.67
C THR A 80 -10.06 21.18 -24.48
N THR A 81 -11.03 21.51 -25.35
CA THR A 81 -11.64 20.57 -26.32
C THR A 81 -11.30 20.99 -27.72
N GLY A 82 -11.10 20.03 -28.63
CA GLY A 82 -10.90 20.30 -30.04
C GLY A 82 -9.73 19.58 -30.69
N LYS A 83 -9.05 20.25 -31.64
CA LYS A 83 -7.90 19.70 -32.35
C LYS A 83 -6.61 20.01 -31.60
N ALA A 84 -5.91 18.98 -31.15
CA ALA A 84 -4.61 19.12 -30.49
C ALA A 84 -3.54 19.63 -31.48
N LYS A 85 -2.67 20.50 -30.99
CA LYS A 85 -1.52 21.08 -31.67
C LYS A 85 -0.23 20.33 -31.34
N LYS A 86 0.88 20.81 -31.85
CA LYS A 86 2.19 20.34 -31.49
C LYS A 86 2.44 20.59 -29.99
N ASN A 87 3.01 19.59 -29.31
CA ASN A 87 3.34 19.59 -27.89
C ASN A 87 2.13 19.52 -26.93
N ASP A 88 0.89 19.39 -27.43
CA ASP A 88 -0.26 19.13 -26.59
C ASP A 88 -0.28 17.66 -26.13
N ILE A 89 -1.06 17.39 -25.06
CA ILE A 89 -1.46 16.04 -24.64
C ILE A 89 -2.90 15.86 -25.11
N TYR A 90 -3.16 14.86 -25.95
CA TYR A 90 -4.48 14.59 -26.53
C TYR A 90 -5.07 13.32 -25.95
N LEU A 91 -6.32 13.40 -25.48
CA LEU A 91 -7.08 12.29 -24.93
C LEU A 91 -8.31 12.01 -25.76
N SER A 92 -8.55 10.74 -26.10
CA SER A 92 -9.72 10.31 -26.88
C SER A 92 -10.14 8.88 -26.56
N LEU A 93 -11.41 8.57 -26.82
CA LEU A 93 -11.91 7.21 -26.82
C LEU A 93 -11.81 6.61 -28.24
N SER A 94 -11.51 5.32 -28.31
CA SER A 94 -11.45 4.55 -29.57
C SER A 94 -12.64 3.62 -29.71
N GLN A 95 -12.74 2.98 -30.85
CA GLN A 95 -13.63 1.83 -31.04
C GLN A 95 -13.16 0.66 -30.18
N PRO A 96 -14.04 -0.29 -29.80
CA PRO A 96 -13.67 -1.50 -29.08
C PRO A 96 -12.52 -2.22 -29.80
N ASP A 97 -11.56 -2.70 -28.99
CA ASP A 97 -10.41 -3.51 -29.42
C ASP A 97 -10.30 -4.69 -28.47
N GLU A 98 -10.38 -5.90 -28.98
CA GLU A 98 -10.42 -7.14 -28.18
C GLU A 98 -9.15 -7.30 -27.33
N GLN A 99 -7.96 -6.97 -27.90
CA GLN A 99 -6.69 -7.09 -27.19
C GLN A 99 -6.54 -6.04 -26.08
N LEU A 100 -6.99 -4.82 -26.32
CA LEU A 100 -6.93 -3.75 -25.30
C LEU A 100 -7.99 -3.96 -24.20
N GLY A 101 -9.12 -4.57 -24.54
CA GLY A 101 -10.20 -4.84 -23.59
C GLY A 101 -10.69 -3.57 -22.88
N LYS A 102 -10.90 -3.69 -21.56
CA LYS A 102 -11.40 -2.59 -20.72
C LYS A 102 -10.31 -1.67 -20.19
N GLU A 103 -9.06 -2.13 -20.12
CA GLU A 103 -8.00 -1.43 -19.41
C GLU A 103 -6.79 -1.08 -20.30
N GLY A 104 -6.70 -1.65 -21.48
CA GLY A 104 -5.62 -1.36 -22.42
C GLY A 104 -5.79 -0.02 -23.14
N TYR A 105 -4.70 0.48 -23.67
CA TYR A 105 -4.62 1.78 -24.37
C TYR A 105 -3.54 1.77 -25.44
N THR A 106 -3.63 2.78 -26.31
CA THR A 106 -2.57 3.17 -27.24
C THR A 106 -1.99 4.51 -26.80
N LEU A 107 -0.66 4.60 -26.68
CA LEU A 107 0.05 5.85 -26.43
C LEU A 107 0.99 6.13 -27.60
N SER A 108 0.84 7.29 -28.22
CA SER A 108 1.67 7.75 -29.35
C SER A 108 2.38 9.05 -28.99
N ILE A 109 3.71 9.05 -29.08
CA ILE A 109 4.58 10.20 -28.82
C ILE A 109 5.28 10.57 -30.11
N MET A 110 4.75 11.56 -30.84
CA MET A 110 5.27 12.00 -32.13
C MET A 110 5.54 13.52 -32.12
N ASN A 111 4.65 14.32 -32.69
CA ASN A 111 4.68 15.78 -32.58
C ASN A 111 3.81 16.31 -31.44
N LYS A 112 3.04 15.44 -30.83
CA LYS A 112 2.21 15.61 -29.65
C LYS A 112 2.17 14.27 -28.91
N VAL A 113 1.69 14.24 -27.68
CA VAL A 113 1.29 13.02 -26.99
C VAL A 113 -0.16 12.73 -27.30
N SER A 114 -0.50 11.50 -27.68
CA SER A 114 -1.89 11.06 -27.87
C SER A 114 -2.12 9.78 -27.08
N ILE A 115 -3.15 9.76 -26.24
CA ILE A 115 -3.61 8.59 -25.47
C ILE A 115 -5.02 8.28 -25.92
N GLU A 116 -5.21 7.05 -26.38
CA GLU A 116 -6.48 6.57 -26.92
C GLU A 116 -6.78 5.18 -26.38
N ALA A 117 -8.02 4.92 -25.99
CA ALA A 117 -8.44 3.63 -25.45
C ALA A 117 -9.93 3.38 -25.67
N PRO A 118 -10.40 2.11 -25.67
CA PRO A 118 -11.82 1.79 -25.76
C PRO A 118 -12.66 2.31 -24.57
N THR A 119 -12.01 2.58 -23.44
CA THR A 119 -12.68 3.00 -22.20
C THR A 119 -11.95 4.16 -21.52
N THR A 120 -12.65 4.85 -20.63
CA THR A 120 -12.05 5.89 -19.76
C THR A 120 -10.93 5.33 -18.88
N GLN A 121 -11.08 4.09 -18.40
CA GLN A 121 -10.07 3.40 -17.58
C GLN A 121 -8.77 3.19 -18.37
N GLY A 122 -8.84 2.75 -19.61
CA GLY A 122 -7.67 2.60 -20.47
C GLY A 122 -6.96 3.94 -20.73
N VAL A 123 -7.72 5.02 -21.03
CA VAL A 123 -7.14 6.36 -21.16
C VAL A 123 -6.44 6.78 -19.87
N PHE A 124 -7.06 6.52 -18.72
CA PHE A 124 -6.49 6.83 -17.41
C PHE A 124 -5.14 6.09 -17.19
N TRP A 125 -5.06 4.78 -17.49
CA TRP A 125 -3.81 4.02 -17.39
C TRP A 125 -2.71 4.55 -18.34
N GLY A 126 -3.09 5.00 -19.52
CA GLY A 126 -2.16 5.67 -20.45
C GLY A 126 -1.55 6.94 -19.84
N THR A 127 -2.31 7.70 -19.03
CA THR A 127 -1.78 8.87 -18.31
C THR A 127 -0.76 8.47 -17.24
N ARG A 128 -0.96 7.34 -16.54
CA ARG A 128 0.01 6.83 -15.54
C ARG A 128 1.36 6.50 -16.20
N THR A 129 1.32 5.85 -17.36
CA THR A 129 2.53 5.59 -18.15
C THR A 129 3.22 6.88 -18.58
N LEU A 130 2.47 7.87 -19.09
CA LEU A 130 3.04 9.17 -19.45
C LEU A 130 3.75 9.84 -18.26
N LEU A 131 3.12 9.85 -17.10
CA LEU A 131 3.71 10.45 -15.89
C LEU A 131 5.02 9.77 -15.48
N GLN A 132 5.08 8.43 -15.50
CA GLN A 132 6.30 7.69 -15.22
C GLN A 132 7.41 7.99 -16.24
N MET A 133 7.06 8.07 -17.53
CA MET A 133 8.01 8.48 -18.59
C MET A 133 8.54 9.91 -18.36
N LEU A 134 7.66 10.85 -17.97
CA LEU A 134 8.06 12.23 -17.66
C LEU A 134 8.99 12.30 -16.44
N HIS A 135 8.69 11.52 -15.40
CA HIS A 135 9.56 11.43 -14.23
C HIS A 135 10.97 10.96 -14.60
N HIS A 136 11.07 9.88 -15.37
CA HIS A 136 12.35 9.25 -15.72
C HIS A 136 13.12 9.99 -16.82
N GLN A 137 12.42 10.43 -17.89
CA GLN A 137 13.01 11.10 -19.04
C GLN A 137 12.97 12.63 -18.96
N LYS A 138 12.38 13.16 -17.88
CA LYS A 138 12.10 14.59 -17.73
C LYS A 138 11.22 15.08 -18.89
N ALA A 139 11.43 16.29 -19.37
CA ALA A 139 10.64 16.86 -20.46
C ALA A 139 10.90 16.25 -21.87
N LYS A 140 11.92 15.39 -22.03
CA LYS A 140 12.39 14.89 -23.35
C LYS A 140 11.92 13.44 -23.57
N LEU A 141 10.68 13.26 -23.97
CA LEU A 141 10.11 11.94 -24.22
C LEU A 141 10.65 11.29 -25.49
N ALA A 142 11.04 10.03 -25.43
CA ALA A 142 11.38 9.21 -26.58
C ALA A 142 10.17 9.09 -27.52
N LYS A 143 10.35 9.37 -28.82
CA LYS A 143 9.29 9.19 -29.82
C LYS A 143 9.04 7.72 -30.10
N GLY A 144 7.78 7.34 -30.20
CA GLY A 144 7.35 5.98 -30.49
C GLY A 144 5.85 5.80 -30.23
N THR A 145 5.42 4.58 -30.38
CA THR A 145 4.04 4.16 -30.10
C THR A 145 4.03 2.86 -29.32
N THR A 146 3.08 2.73 -28.41
CA THR A 146 2.81 1.49 -27.69
C THR A 146 1.33 1.14 -27.76
N ARG A 147 1.03 -0.14 -27.81
CA ARG A 147 -0.22 -0.74 -27.36
C ARG A 147 0.10 -1.49 -26.08
N ASP A 148 -0.68 -1.24 -25.03
CA ASP A 148 -0.39 -1.73 -23.70
C ASP A 148 -1.67 -2.16 -22.99
N TRP A 149 -1.65 -3.30 -22.32
CA TRP A 149 -2.83 -3.91 -21.67
C TRP A 149 -2.39 -4.84 -20.53
N PRO A 150 -3.24 -5.04 -19.50
CA PRO A 150 -2.96 -6.02 -18.45
C PRO A 150 -3.28 -7.44 -18.91
N GLU A 151 -2.44 -8.40 -18.51
CA GLU A 151 -2.74 -9.83 -18.69
C GLU A 151 -3.82 -10.30 -17.70
N PHE A 152 -3.82 -9.76 -16.47
CA PHE A 152 -4.79 -10.13 -15.46
C PHE A 152 -5.70 -8.96 -15.11
N PRO A 153 -7.05 -9.18 -15.06
CA PRO A 153 -8.01 -8.13 -14.77
C PRO A 153 -7.99 -7.66 -13.31
N ASN A 154 -7.55 -8.48 -12.35
CA ASN A 154 -7.51 -8.13 -10.93
C ASN A 154 -6.07 -8.10 -10.43
N ARG A 155 -5.67 -6.94 -9.89
CA ARG A 155 -4.31 -6.65 -9.40
C ARG A 155 -4.46 -5.97 -8.06
N GLY A 156 -4.38 -6.79 -6.96
CA GLY A 156 -4.87 -6.40 -5.66
C GLY A 156 -3.81 -6.23 -4.58
N PHE A 157 -4.17 -5.39 -3.63
CA PHE A 157 -3.54 -5.24 -2.31
C PHE A 157 -4.62 -5.30 -1.23
N MET A 158 -4.40 -6.08 -0.17
CA MET A 158 -5.25 -6.12 1.02
C MET A 158 -4.49 -5.57 2.24
N LEU A 159 -5.16 -4.75 3.02
CA LEU A 159 -4.64 -4.15 4.24
C LEU A 159 -5.55 -4.45 5.44
N ASP A 160 -4.98 -5.07 6.46
CA ASP A 160 -5.62 -5.26 7.76
C ASP A 160 -5.62 -3.94 8.54
N VAL A 161 -6.75 -3.25 8.52
CA VAL A 161 -6.99 -2.05 9.33
C VAL A 161 -7.67 -2.39 10.65
N GLY A 162 -8.20 -3.61 10.79
CA GLY A 162 -8.85 -4.12 11.99
C GLY A 162 -7.88 -4.16 13.17
N ARG A 163 -6.77 -4.88 13.04
CA ARG A 163 -5.77 -5.05 14.09
C ARG A 163 -4.89 -3.83 14.34
N LYS A 164 -4.73 -2.96 13.34
CA LYS A 164 -4.03 -1.67 13.45
C LYS A 164 -4.79 -0.61 12.69
N PHE A 165 -5.09 0.52 13.32
CA PHE A 165 -5.70 1.66 12.65
C PHE A 165 -4.72 2.34 11.69
N PHE A 166 -5.20 2.69 10.50
CA PHE A 166 -4.54 3.53 9.51
C PHE A 166 -5.38 4.79 9.27
N THR A 167 -4.73 5.93 9.17
CA THR A 167 -5.45 7.19 8.95
C THR A 167 -6.14 7.21 7.58
N LEU A 168 -7.23 7.95 7.48
CA LEU A 168 -7.94 8.11 6.20
C LEU A 168 -7.02 8.70 5.11
N ASP A 169 -6.14 9.62 5.49
CA ASP A 169 -5.18 10.23 4.56
C ASP A 169 -4.19 9.20 4.04
N TYR A 170 -3.70 8.30 4.89
CA TYR A 170 -2.86 7.17 4.46
C TYR A 170 -3.58 6.30 3.43
N LEU A 171 -4.87 5.95 3.66
CA LEU A 171 -5.64 5.14 2.70
C LEU A 171 -5.83 5.87 1.36
N LYS A 172 -6.06 7.18 1.38
CA LYS A 172 -6.15 8.02 0.17
C LYS A 172 -4.82 8.05 -0.60
N GLU A 173 -3.70 8.16 0.11
CA GLU A 173 -2.38 8.11 -0.51
C GLU A 173 -2.08 6.71 -1.08
N GLN A 174 -2.50 5.63 -0.40
CA GLN A 174 -2.39 4.27 -0.95
C GLN A 174 -3.19 4.10 -2.25
N ILE A 175 -4.36 4.71 -2.39
CA ILE A 175 -5.12 4.71 -3.67
C ILE A 175 -4.28 5.35 -4.78
N LYS A 176 -3.64 6.50 -4.52
CA LYS A 176 -2.76 7.16 -5.50
C LYS A 176 -1.57 6.27 -5.88
N VAL A 177 -0.94 5.62 -4.89
CA VAL A 177 0.19 4.69 -5.11
C VAL A 177 -0.24 3.52 -5.98
N LEU A 178 -1.31 2.82 -5.60
CA LEU A 178 -1.83 1.68 -6.36
C LEU A 178 -2.14 2.09 -7.81
N SER A 179 -2.86 3.19 -7.97
CA SER A 179 -3.22 3.76 -9.25
C SER A 179 -2.00 4.09 -10.13
N PHE A 180 -0.95 4.67 -9.56
CA PHE A 180 0.26 5.06 -10.30
C PHE A 180 0.98 3.85 -10.91
N TYR A 181 0.90 2.70 -10.22
CA TYR A 181 1.43 1.41 -10.69
C TYR A 181 0.38 0.52 -11.38
N LYS A 182 -0.78 1.06 -11.73
CA LYS A 182 -1.89 0.35 -12.41
C LYS A 182 -2.41 -0.88 -11.65
N MET A 183 -2.27 -0.91 -10.32
CA MET A 183 -3.02 -1.81 -9.44
C MET A 183 -4.46 -1.30 -9.37
N ASN A 184 -5.44 -2.21 -9.36
CA ASN A 184 -6.84 -1.81 -9.50
C ASN A 184 -7.79 -2.32 -8.41
N GLU A 185 -7.26 -3.00 -7.38
CA GLU A 185 -8.04 -3.46 -6.24
C GLU A 185 -7.34 -3.12 -4.92
N PHE A 186 -8.09 -2.58 -3.97
CA PHE A 186 -7.67 -2.35 -2.61
C PHE A 186 -8.72 -2.90 -1.63
N GLN A 187 -8.45 -4.07 -1.05
CA GLN A 187 -9.31 -4.71 -0.05
C GLN A 187 -8.96 -4.15 1.33
N ILE A 188 -9.96 -3.71 2.06
CA ILE A 188 -9.83 -3.13 3.39
C ILE A 188 -10.52 -4.06 4.39
N HIS A 189 -9.72 -4.75 5.20
CA HIS A 189 -10.15 -5.69 6.23
C HIS A 189 -10.54 -4.91 7.50
N LEU A 190 -11.86 -4.72 7.71
CA LEU A 190 -12.40 -3.73 8.64
C LEU A 190 -12.47 -4.20 10.09
N ASN A 191 -12.46 -5.52 10.35
CA ASN A 191 -12.55 -6.07 11.71
C ASN A 191 -11.61 -7.25 11.90
N ASP A 192 -11.00 -7.30 13.06
CA ASP A 192 -10.23 -8.44 13.53
C ASP A 192 -9.85 -8.30 15.00
N ASN A 193 -9.08 -9.27 15.53
CA ASN A 193 -8.63 -9.32 16.90
C ASN A 193 -7.19 -9.81 17.05
N GLY A 194 -6.59 -9.49 18.18
CA GLY A 194 -5.29 -10.00 18.59
C GLY A 194 -5.35 -11.41 19.16
N PHE A 195 -4.18 -11.97 19.41
CA PHE A 195 -4.03 -13.28 20.05
C PHE A 195 -4.20 -13.18 21.57
N PRO A 196 -5.14 -13.93 22.19
CA PRO A 196 -5.48 -13.79 23.60
C PRO A 196 -4.30 -14.00 24.55
N GLN A 197 -3.29 -14.81 24.17
CA GLN A 197 -2.11 -15.03 25.01
C GLN A 197 -1.31 -13.74 25.31
N PHE A 198 -1.39 -12.72 24.46
CA PHE A 198 -0.77 -11.41 24.70
C PHE A 198 -1.64 -10.46 25.55
N PHE A 199 -2.84 -10.92 25.94
CA PHE A 199 -3.86 -10.21 26.72
C PHE A 199 -4.34 -11.07 27.89
N ASP A 200 -3.42 -11.62 28.67
CA ASP A 200 -3.65 -12.44 29.86
C ASP A 200 -4.52 -13.70 29.63
N ASN A 201 -4.62 -14.17 28.40
CA ASN A 201 -5.54 -15.23 27.95
C ASN A 201 -7.02 -14.95 28.28
N ASP A 202 -7.37 -13.68 28.37
CA ASP A 202 -8.74 -13.22 28.63
C ASP A 202 -9.34 -12.58 27.36
N TRP A 203 -10.38 -13.21 26.84
CA TRP A 203 -11.10 -12.69 25.66
C TRP A 203 -11.66 -11.29 25.89
N ASN A 204 -12.05 -10.91 27.11
CA ASN A 204 -12.55 -9.55 27.39
C ASN A 204 -11.46 -8.49 27.33
N GLN A 205 -10.20 -8.87 27.53
CA GLN A 205 -9.05 -7.97 27.45
C GLN A 205 -8.36 -8.05 26.09
N THR A 206 -8.64 -9.11 25.31
CA THR A 206 -8.04 -9.28 23.99
C THR A 206 -8.44 -8.13 23.09
N TYR A 207 -7.45 -7.50 22.46
CA TYR A 207 -7.71 -6.41 21.52
C TYR A 207 -8.59 -6.89 20.38
N ALA A 208 -9.62 -6.10 20.05
CA ALA A 208 -10.49 -6.32 18.90
C ALA A 208 -11.04 -4.99 18.41
N ALA A 209 -11.20 -4.84 17.11
CA ALA A 209 -11.73 -3.62 16.53
C ALA A 209 -12.63 -3.90 15.33
N PHE A 210 -13.64 -3.05 15.18
CA PHE A 210 -14.39 -2.84 13.94
C PHE A 210 -14.26 -1.38 13.55
N ARG A 211 -13.79 -1.09 12.35
CA ARG A 211 -13.32 0.25 11.96
C ARG A 211 -14.35 1.15 11.30
N LEU A 212 -15.54 0.65 11.01
CA LEU A 212 -16.57 1.45 10.36
C LEU A 212 -17.64 1.91 11.35
N GLU A 213 -18.04 3.17 11.22
CA GLU A 213 -19.14 3.75 12.02
C GLU A 213 -20.43 2.96 11.84
N SER A 214 -21.09 2.65 12.96
CA SER A 214 -22.40 2.03 12.96
C SER A 214 -23.39 2.87 13.77
N GLU A 215 -24.50 3.24 13.17
CA GLU A 215 -25.62 3.90 13.82
C GLU A 215 -26.59 2.88 14.43
N ARG A 216 -26.70 1.70 13.82
CA ARG A 216 -27.55 0.61 14.34
C ARG A 216 -27.00 -0.01 15.61
N PHE A 217 -25.67 0.02 15.76
CA PHE A 217 -24.96 -0.56 16.90
C PHE A 217 -24.05 0.49 17.57
N PRO A 218 -24.62 1.49 18.28
CA PRO A 218 -23.84 2.55 18.92
C PRO A 218 -22.86 1.96 19.93
N GLY A 219 -21.57 2.26 19.76
CA GLY A 219 -20.50 1.75 20.62
C GLY A 219 -19.79 0.50 20.08
N LEU A 220 -20.21 -0.06 18.94
CA LEU A 220 -19.51 -1.15 18.24
C LEU A 220 -18.18 -0.66 17.64
N THR A 221 -18.20 0.53 17.08
CA THR A 221 -17.05 1.14 16.39
C THR A 221 -15.84 1.32 17.32
N ALA A 222 -14.66 0.98 16.87
CA ALA A 222 -13.42 1.08 17.63
C ALA A 222 -13.10 2.53 18.07
N LYS A 223 -12.58 2.69 19.30
CA LYS A 223 -12.32 4.01 19.90
C LYS A 223 -10.91 4.55 19.61
N ASP A 224 -10.00 3.68 19.25
CA ASP A 224 -8.60 4.00 18.93
C ASP A 224 -8.39 4.44 17.48
N GLY A 225 -9.48 4.57 16.72
CA GLY A 225 -9.53 5.05 15.35
C GLY A 225 -10.56 4.30 14.51
N SER A 226 -11.28 5.03 13.67
CA SER A 226 -12.34 4.48 12.83
C SER A 226 -12.63 5.43 11.67
N TYR A 227 -13.46 4.99 10.73
CA TYR A 227 -13.92 5.77 9.59
C TYR A 227 -15.43 6.01 9.74
N THR A 228 -15.88 7.22 9.50
CA THR A 228 -17.31 7.51 9.36
C THR A 228 -17.85 6.88 8.08
N LYS A 229 -19.15 6.62 8.02
CA LYS A 229 -19.81 6.14 6.80
C LYS A 229 -19.51 7.04 5.61
N LYS A 230 -19.58 8.36 5.84
CA LYS A 230 -19.29 9.37 4.81
C LYS A 230 -17.84 9.29 4.31
N GLU A 231 -16.87 9.24 5.20
CA GLU A 231 -15.45 9.12 4.84
C GLU A 231 -15.17 7.86 4.03
N PHE A 232 -15.77 6.72 4.41
CA PHE A 232 -15.59 5.48 3.70
C PHE A 232 -16.24 5.48 2.31
N THR A 233 -17.41 6.10 2.17
CA THR A 233 -18.05 6.31 0.86
C THR A 233 -17.22 7.24 -0.03
N GLU A 234 -16.67 8.33 0.53
CA GLU A 234 -15.77 9.23 -0.20
C GLU A 234 -14.47 8.55 -0.62
N LEU A 235 -13.91 7.67 0.23
CA LEU A 235 -12.74 6.86 -0.11
C LEU A 235 -13.01 5.95 -1.32
N GLN A 236 -14.18 5.31 -1.36
CA GLN A 236 -14.58 4.48 -2.53
C GLN A 236 -14.77 5.32 -3.78
N ARG A 237 -15.38 6.52 -3.68
CA ARG A 237 -15.51 7.44 -4.82
C ARG A 237 -14.14 7.85 -5.36
N MET A 238 -13.20 8.19 -4.47
CA MET A 238 -11.82 8.48 -4.87
C MET A 238 -11.18 7.27 -5.55
N GLY A 239 -11.37 6.05 -4.99
CA GLY A 239 -10.89 4.82 -5.62
C GLY A 239 -11.38 4.69 -7.07
N MET A 240 -12.69 4.88 -7.31
CA MET A 240 -13.26 4.83 -8.65
C MET A 240 -12.66 5.88 -9.60
N GLU A 241 -12.39 7.09 -9.11
CA GLU A 241 -11.76 8.16 -9.87
C GLU A 241 -10.31 7.84 -10.28
N TYR A 242 -9.61 7.10 -9.43
CA TYR A 242 -8.23 6.66 -9.63
C TYR A 242 -8.12 5.25 -10.24
N GLY A 243 -9.25 4.64 -10.63
CA GLY A 243 -9.30 3.31 -11.23
C GLY A 243 -9.01 2.16 -10.27
N VAL A 244 -9.19 2.38 -8.97
CA VAL A 244 -8.98 1.41 -7.91
C VAL A 244 -10.31 1.06 -7.24
N ASN A 245 -10.73 -0.19 -7.34
CA ASN A 245 -11.91 -0.69 -6.64
C ASN A 245 -11.60 -0.91 -5.16
N ILE A 246 -12.28 -0.19 -4.28
CA ILE A 246 -12.19 -0.40 -2.83
C ILE A 246 -13.15 -1.51 -2.46
N ILE A 247 -12.62 -2.59 -1.88
CA ILE A 247 -13.37 -3.77 -1.49
C ILE A 247 -13.49 -3.76 0.05
N PRO A 248 -14.66 -3.39 0.61
CA PRO A 248 -14.87 -3.51 2.04
C PRO A 248 -14.96 -4.98 2.44
N GLU A 249 -14.27 -5.34 3.52
CA GLU A 249 -14.35 -6.66 4.12
C GLU A 249 -14.87 -6.58 5.54
N ILE A 250 -15.95 -7.32 5.82
CA ILE A 250 -16.43 -7.62 7.16
C ILE A 250 -16.24 -9.11 7.36
N ASP A 251 -15.24 -9.48 8.14
CA ASP A 251 -14.87 -10.87 8.34
C ASP A 251 -15.74 -11.54 9.40
N ILE A 252 -16.46 -12.55 8.98
CA ILE A 252 -17.42 -13.36 9.74
C ILE A 252 -17.43 -14.81 9.17
N PRO A 253 -17.63 -15.86 9.96
CA PRO A 253 -18.01 -15.87 11.38
C PRO A 253 -16.85 -16.03 12.37
N ALA A 254 -15.61 -16.22 11.92
CA ALA A 254 -14.41 -16.07 12.75
C ALA A 254 -13.93 -14.61 12.73
N HIS A 255 -12.80 -14.30 13.36
CA HIS A 255 -12.25 -12.92 13.45
C HIS A 255 -13.26 -11.87 13.97
N SER A 256 -14.27 -12.34 14.71
CA SER A 256 -15.49 -11.61 15.06
C SER A 256 -15.52 -11.13 16.51
N LEU A 257 -14.37 -11.08 17.20
CA LEU A 257 -14.31 -10.72 18.63
C LEU A 257 -14.87 -9.31 18.91
N ALA A 258 -14.71 -8.37 18.00
CA ALA A 258 -15.27 -7.02 18.14
C ALA A 258 -16.82 -7.07 18.26
N PHE A 259 -17.45 -7.96 17.51
CA PHE A 259 -18.90 -8.17 17.56
C PHE A 259 -19.33 -8.90 18.83
N ALA A 260 -18.52 -9.88 19.27
CA ALA A 260 -18.78 -10.58 20.54
C ALA A 260 -18.48 -9.70 21.78
N HIS A 261 -17.58 -8.74 21.72
CA HIS A 261 -17.43 -7.72 22.77
C HIS A 261 -18.65 -6.82 22.88
N TYR A 262 -19.25 -6.44 21.75
CA TYR A 262 -20.46 -5.63 21.73
C TYR A 262 -21.69 -6.42 22.18
N LYS A 263 -21.83 -7.68 21.74
CA LYS A 263 -22.96 -8.57 22.02
C LYS A 263 -22.46 -9.95 22.46
N PRO A 264 -22.06 -10.15 23.74
CA PRO A 264 -21.39 -11.38 24.19
C PRO A 264 -22.16 -12.67 23.96
N GLU A 265 -23.49 -12.59 23.87
CA GLU A 265 -24.33 -13.76 23.63
C GLU A 265 -24.15 -14.38 22.23
N ILE A 266 -23.64 -13.64 21.22
CA ILE A 266 -23.38 -14.20 19.88
C ILE A 266 -22.02 -14.85 19.74
N GLY A 267 -21.10 -14.65 20.69
CA GLY A 267 -19.80 -15.31 20.70
C GLY A 267 -19.89 -16.79 21.07
N SER A 268 -19.05 -17.63 20.45
CA SER A 268 -18.98 -19.06 20.75
C SER A 268 -18.22 -19.30 22.06
N LYS A 269 -18.87 -19.98 23.00
CA LYS A 269 -18.21 -20.42 24.25
C LYS A 269 -17.35 -21.66 24.06
N GLU A 270 -17.60 -22.44 23.01
CA GLU A 270 -16.91 -23.69 22.75
C GLU A 270 -15.61 -23.47 21.96
N TYR A 271 -15.61 -22.58 20.98
CA TYR A 271 -14.50 -22.41 20.03
C TYR A 271 -13.64 -21.15 20.26
N GLY A 272 -14.12 -20.23 21.09
CA GLY A 272 -13.52 -18.93 21.40
C GLY A 272 -14.48 -17.79 21.05
N MET A 273 -14.37 -16.70 21.81
CA MET A 273 -15.26 -15.54 21.63
C MET A 273 -15.04 -14.80 20.31
N ASP A 274 -13.94 -15.08 19.63
CA ASP A 274 -13.62 -14.59 18.28
C ASP A 274 -14.38 -15.33 17.15
N HIS A 275 -15.13 -16.38 17.51
CA HIS A 275 -16.03 -17.11 16.61
C HIS A 275 -17.47 -16.80 16.97
N LEU A 276 -18.32 -16.53 15.99
CA LEU A 276 -19.78 -16.39 16.21
C LEU A 276 -20.41 -17.77 16.43
N ASP A 277 -21.38 -17.84 17.33
CA ASP A 277 -22.17 -19.06 17.58
C ASP A 277 -23.24 -19.21 16.48
N LEU A 278 -23.01 -20.14 15.55
CA LEU A 278 -23.86 -20.33 14.36
C LEU A 278 -25.18 -21.04 14.63
N TYR A 279 -25.44 -21.46 15.86
CA TYR A 279 -26.72 -22.08 16.25
C TYR A 279 -27.71 -21.07 16.86
N LYS A 280 -27.29 -19.82 17.05
CA LYS A 280 -28.10 -18.76 17.63
C LYS A 280 -28.77 -17.90 16.57
N GLU A 281 -30.06 -17.72 16.70
CA GLU A 281 -30.83 -16.81 15.84
C GLU A 281 -30.33 -15.35 15.97
N GLU A 282 -29.95 -14.97 17.19
CA GLU A 282 -29.38 -13.64 17.48
C GLU A 282 -28.09 -13.32 16.68
N THR A 283 -27.33 -14.34 16.31
CA THR A 283 -26.16 -14.20 15.44
C THR A 283 -26.60 -13.75 14.04
N TYR A 284 -27.57 -14.43 13.47
CA TYR A 284 -28.09 -14.09 12.14
C TYR A 284 -28.77 -12.72 12.12
N GLN A 285 -29.59 -12.41 13.16
CA GLN A 285 -30.21 -11.09 13.29
C GLN A 285 -29.17 -9.96 13.38
N PHE A 286 -28.09 -10.20 14.11
CA PHE A 286 -27.00 -9.22 14.22
C PHE A 286 -26.30 -9.02 12.87
N VAL A 287 -25.89 -10.10 12.22
CA VAL A 287 -25.14 -10.03 10.95
C VAL A 287 -26.01 -9.47 9.82
N ASP A 288 -27.31 -9.88 9.74
CA ASP A 288 -28.27 -9.32 8.78
C ASP A 288 -28.37 -7.80 8.95
N ALA A 289 -28.57 -7.33 10.20
CA ALA A 289 -28.70 -5.91 10.49
C ALA A 289 -27.40 -5.13 10.22
N LEU A 290 -26.24 -5.72 10.50
CA LEU A 290 -24.93 -5.11 10.25
C LEU A 290 -24.68 -4.93 8.75
N LEU A 291 -24.89 -5.96 7.94
CA LEU A 291 -24.70 -5.89 6.49
C LEU A 291 -25.75 -4.99 5.83
N ASP A 292 -27.01 -5.06 6.27
CA ASP A 292 -28.07 -4.19 5.75
C ASP A 292 -27.76 -2.70 5.98
N GLU A 293 -27.11 -2.35 7.09
CA GLU A 293 -26.74 -0.97 7.40
C GLU A 293 -25.84 -0.35 6.31
N TYR A 294 -24.99 -1.15 5.68
CA TYR A 294 -24.03 -0.65 4.68
C TYR A 294 -24.43 -0.94 3.24
N LEU A 295 -25.32 -1.91 3.02
CA LEU A 295 -25.72 -2.35 1.68
C LEU A 295 -27.06 -1.76 1.23
N SER A 296 -27.96 -1.38 2.16
CA SER A 296 -29.31 -0.93 1.85
C SER A 296 -29.43 0.59 1.69
N GLY A 297 -30.59 1.03 1.20
CA GLY A 297 -30.94 2.44 1.04
C GLY A 297 -30.69 2.98 -0.38
N GLU A 298 -31.14 4.22 -0.62
CA GLU A 298 -30.92 4.91 -1.90
C GLU A 298 -29.45 5.28 -2.11
N GLU A 299 -28.74 5.58 -1.02
CA GLU A 299 -27.31 5.87 -0.99
C GLU A 299 -26.60 4.90 -0.04
N PRO A 300 -26.31 3.67 -0.46
CA PRO A 300 -25.62 2.70 0.39
C PRO A 300 -24.18 3.15 0.70
N VAL A 301 -23.65 2.72 1.85
CA VAL A 301 -22.27 3.03 2.23
C VAL A 301 -21.27 2.27 1.33
N PHE A 302 -21.56 0.99 1.03
CA PHE A 302 -20.74 0.20 0.10
C PHE A 302 -21.22 0.42 -1.32
N ILE A 303 -20.62 1.42 -1.99
CA ILE A 303 -20.99 1.82 -3.35
C ILE A 303 -20.27 1.00 -4.43
N GLY A 304 -19.12 0.38 -4.12
CA GLY A 304 -18.35 -0.46 -5.04
C GLY A 304 -19.11 -1.73 -5.45
N PRO A 305 -18.64 -2.42 -6.51
CA PRO A 305 -19.31 -3.62 -7.02
C PRO A 305 -19.09 -4.87 -6.15
N ASP A 306 -18.06 -4.91 -5.32
CA ASP A 306 -17.63 -6.08 -4.57
C ASP A 306 -17.75 -5.86 -3.08
N VAL A 307 -18.11 -6.90 -2.32
CA VAL A 307 -18.11 -6.94 -0.86
C VAL A 307 -17.55 -8.27 -0.40
N HIS A 308 -16.57 -8.25 0.49
CA HIS A 308 -15.94 -9.44 1.05
C HIS A 308 -16.50 -9.75 2.44
N ILE A 309 -16.87 -11.00 2.68
CA ILE A 309 -17.51 -11.45 3.93
C ILE A 309 -16.59 -12.30 4.81
N GLY A 310 -15.28 -12.33 4.51
CA GLY A 310 -14.31 -13.15 5.23
C GLY A 310 -14.53 -14.64 5.00
N THR A 311 -14.97 -15.36 6.03
CA THR A 311 -15.33 -16.78 6.07
C THR A 311 -14.16 -17.75 6.17
N ASP A 312 -13.00 -17.32 6.65
CA ASP A 312 -11.88 -18.19 6.96
C ASP A 312 -11.86 -18.65 8.43
N GLU A 313 -10.99 -19.58 8.70
CA GLU A 313 -10.54 -20.07 10.01
C GLU A 313 -11.64 -20.55 10.99
N TYR A 314 -12.84 -20.88 10.53
CA TYR A 314 -13.88 -21.41 11.41
C TYR A 314 -13.58 -22.86 11.85
N ASN A 315 -14.25 -23.32 12.91
CA ASN A 315 -13.98 -24.62 13.50
C ASN A 315 -14.48 -25.78 12.63
N LYS A 316 -13.58 -26.74 12.36
CA LYS A 316 -13.83 -27.88 11.48
C LYS A 316 -14.99 -28.79 11.92
N LYS A 317 -15.32 -28.83 13.21
CA LYS A 317 -16.44 -29.65 13.71
C LYS A 317 -17.79 -29.12 13.24
N GLU A 318 -17.88 -27.84 12.86
CA GLU A 318 -19.10 -27.15 12.49
C GLU A 318 -19.25 -26.97 10.97
N ALA A 319 -18.66 -27.88 10.19
CA ALA A 319 -18.57 -27.75 8.73
C ALA A 319 -19.95 -27.52 8.05
N GLU A 320 -21.00 -28.25 8.44
CA GLU A 320 -22.32 -28.08 7.81
C GLU A 320 -22.96 -26.73 8.17
N GLN A 321 -22.85 -26.30 9.43
CA GLN A 321 -23.41 -25.02 9.87
C GLN A 321 -22.63 -23.84 9.30
N TYR A 322 -21.30 -23.96 9.21
CA TYR A 322 -20.46 -22.99 8.52
C TYR A 322 -20.84 -22.85 7.04
N ARG A 323 -21.06 -23.97 6.34
CA ARG A 323 -21.46 -23.96 4.92
C ARG A 323 -22.82 -23.30 4.73
N TYR A 324 -23.77 -23.57 5.64
CA TYR A 324 -25.07 -22.88 5.65
C TYR A 324 -24.93 -21.37 5.85
N PHE A 325 -24.11 -20.96 6.81
CA PHE A 325 -23.82 -19.55 7.09
C PHE A 325 -23.19 -18.87 5.86
N THR A 326 -22.15 -19.48 5.31
CA THR A 326 -21.43 -18.95 4.14
C THR A 326 -22.37 -18.80 2.93
N ASP A 327 -23.12 -19.84 2.58
CA ASP A 327 -24.11 -19.80 1.49
C ASP A 327 -25.14 -18.68 1.68
N ARG A 328 -25.66 -18.53 2.90
CA ARG A 328 -26.63 -17.49 3.25
C ARG A 328 -26.05 -16.10 2.95
N TYR A 329 -24.86 -15.80 3.43
CA TYR A 329 -24.30 -14.44 3.31
C TYR A 329 -23.71 -14.13 1.94
N LEU A 330 -23.26 -15.12 1.19
CA LEU A 330 -22.95 -14.94 -0.24
C LEU A 330 -24.22 -14.53 -1.01
N LYS A 331 -25.32 -15.22 -0.79
CA LYS A 331 -26.63 -14.87 -1.39
C LYS A 331 -27.17 -13.53 -0.90
N TYR A 332 -26.96 -13.22 0.37
CA TYR A 332 -27.36 -11.94 0.96
C TYR A 332 -26.69 -10.77 0.26
N VAL A 333 -25.36 -10.79 0.13
CA VAL A 333 -24.60 -9.78 -0.60
C VAL A 333 -25.01 -9.71 -2.07
N ALA A 334 -25.18 -10.86 -2.73
CA ALA A 334 -25.62 -10.91 -4.12
C ALA A 334 -27.01 -10.30 -4.33
N SER A 335 -27.92 -10.40 -3.35
CA SER A 335 -29.27 -9.84 -3.42
C SER A 335 -29.28 -8.30 -3.51
N TYR A 336 -28.21 -7.62 -3.09
CA TYR A 336 -28.01 -6.17 -3.26
C TYR A 336 -27.32 -5.82 -4.58
N GLY A 337 -27.15 -6.77 -5.50
CA GLY A 337 -26.51 -6.55 -6.80
C GLY A 337 -24.97 -6.43 -6.71
N LYS A 338 -24.36 -6.86 -5.59
CA LYS A 338 -22.92 -6.89 -5.38
C LYS A 338 -22.33 -8.25 -5.73
N THR A 339 -21.08 -8.28 -6.11
CA THR A 339 -20.29 -9.51 -6.25
C THR A 339 -19.79 -9.92 -4.85
N PRO A 340 -20.26 -11.04 -4.28
CA PRO A 340 -19.75 -11.53 -3.03
C PRO A 340 -18.34 -12.09 -3.20
N ARG A 341 -17.46 -11.74 -2.26
CA ARG A 341 -16.11 -12.32 -2.15
C ARG A 341 -15.92 -12.99 -0.80
N MET A 342 -15.06 -14.00 -0.76
CA MET A 342 -14.73 -14.72 0.47
C MET A 342 -13.27 -15.20 0.46
N TRP A 343 -12.70 -15.43 1.64
CA TRP A 343 -11.54 -16.29 1.81
C TRP A 343 -11.95 -17.74 1.58
N GLY A 344 -11.13 -18.53 0.93
CA GLY A 344 -11.48 -19.93 0.72
C GLY A 344 -11.42 -20.76 2.01
N GLY A 345 -12.44 -21.56 2.26
CA GLY A 345 -12.55 -22.40 3.46
C GLY A 345 -13.15 -23.79 3.23
N LEU A 346 -13.76 -24.03 2.08
CA LEU A 346 -14.60 -25.21 1.84
C LEU A 346 -13.83 -26.53 1.78
N LYS A 347 -12.54 -26.53 1.45
CA LYS A 347 -11.69 -27.73 1.53
C LYS A 347 -11.41 -28.14 2.97
N TRP A 348 -11.17 -27.16 3.84
CA TRP A 348 -10.94 -27.39 5.27
C TRP A 348 -12.21 -27.79 6.00
N LEU A 349 -13.37 -27.25 5.57
CA LEU A 349 -14.70 -27.49 6.12
C LEU A 349 -15.56 -28.30 5.12
N PRO A 350 -15.21 -29.57 4.86
CA PRO A 350 -15.93 -30.40 3.93
C PRO A 350 -17.32 -30.75 4.47
N GLY A 351 -18.36 -30.70 3.62
CA GLY A 351 -19.74 -30.98 4.01
C GLY A 351 -20.64 -31.24 2.82
N LYS A 352 -21.91 -31.51 3.09
CA LYS A 352 -22.94 -31.78 2.08
C LYS A 352 -23.81 -30.57 1.77
N THR A 353 -23.88 -29.60 2.69
CA THR A 353 -24.62 -28.36 2.47
C THR A 353 -24.01 -27.62 1.28
N PRO A 354 -24.81 -27.36 0.21
CA PRO A 354 -24.28 -26.65 -0.95
C PRO A 354 -23.96 -25.21 -0.62
N VAL A 355 -22.93 -24.67 -1.26
CA VAL A 355 -22.55 -23.26 -1.18
C VAL A 355 -22.56 -22.68 -2.57
N GLN A 356 -23.18 -21.50 -2.76
CA GLN A 356 -23.24 -20.81 -4.04
C GLN A 356 -21.83 -20.57 -4.58
N ALA A 357 -21.58 -20.94 -5.84
CA ALA A 357 -20.32 -20.68 -6.54
C ALA A 357 -20.49 -19.65 -7.65
N GLU A 358 -21.61 -19.66 -8.35
CA GLU A 358 -21.88 -18.73 -9.45
C GLU A 358 -21.85 -17.27 -8.95
N GLY A 359 -21.07 -16.44 -9.60
CA GLY A 359 -20.92 -15.02 -9.25
C GLY A 359 -20.03 -14.76 -8.03
N VAL A 360 -19.44 -15.80 -7.42
CA VAL A 360 -18.56 -15.66 -6.23
C VAL A 360 -17.09 -15.64 -6.63
N THR A 361 -16.35 -14.72 -6.01
CA THR A 361 -14.89 -14.66 -6.13
C THR A 361 -14.24 -15.11 -4.81
N VAL A 362 -13.26 -16.00 -4.90
CA VAL A 362 -12.52 -16.57 -3.77
C VAL A 362 -11.08 -16.09 -3.77
N ASN A 363 -10.66 -15.50 -2.68
CA ASN A 363 -9.24 -15.28 -2.40
C ASN A 363 -8.61 -16.60 -1.96
N ALA A 364 -7.85 -17.24 -2.86
CA ALA A 364 -7.18 -18.51 -2.60
C ALA A 364 -5.90 -18.26 -1.78
N TRP A 365 -6.06 -18.24 -0.45
CA TRP A 365 -5.01 -17.84 0.48
C TRP A 365 -4.16 -19.00 1.00
N SER A 366 -4.75 -20.14 1.24
CA SER A 366 -4.03 -21.32 1.74
C SER A 366 -4.48 -22.59 1.03
N PHE A 367 -3.52 -23.41 0.59
CA PHE A 367 -3.81 -24.68 -0.09
C PHE A 367 -4.51 -25.71 0.82
N ASP A 368 -4.34 -25.61 2.13
CA ASP A 368 -5.04 -26.49 3.07
C ASP A 368 -6.53 -26.13 3.17
N TRP A 369 -6.89 -24.87 2.91
CA TRP A 369 -8.24 -24.34 2.98
C TRP A 369 -8.96 -24.30 1.64
N VAL A 370 -8.24 -24.10 0.54
CA VAL A 370 -8.78 -24.02 -0.83
C VAL A 370 -8.15 -25.08 -1.71
N ASP A 371 -8.95 -25.75 -2.51
CA ASP A 371 -8.49 -26.52 -3.65
C ASP A 371 -8.78 -25.74 -4.92
N PRO A 372 -7.77 -25.16 -5.59
CA PRO A 372 -8.02 -24.29 -6.73
C PRO A 372 -8.66 -25.02 -7.93
N GLU A 373 -8.30 -26.28 -8.17
CA GLU A 373 -8.86 -27.06 -9.30
C GLU A 373 -10.35 -27.37 -9.04
N ILE A 374 -10.68 -27.85 -7.84
CA ILE A 374 -12.06 -28.12 -7.45
C ILE A 374 -12.88 -26.85 -7.46
N SER A 375 -12.36 -25.75 -6.90
CA SER A 375 -13.07 -24.47 -6.84
C SER A 375 -13.44 -23.95 -8.24
N ILE A 376 -12.53 -24.04 -9.21
CA ILE A 376 -12.82 -23.66 -10.61
C ILE A 376 -13.87 -24.60 -11.23
N GLN A 377 -13.77 -25.92 -10.98
CA GLN A 377 -14.76 -26.88 -11.48
C GLN A 377 -16.15 -26.64 -10.89
N GLU A 378 -16.25 -26.17 -9.66
CA GLU A 378 -17.51 -25.80 -9.00
C GLU A 378 -18.06 -24.45 -9.51
N GLY A 379 -17.26 -23.64 -10.24
CA GLY A 379 -17.68 -22.39 -10.86
C GLY A 379 -17.23 -21.13 -10.13
N TYR A 380 -16.42 -21.22 -9.08
CA TYR A 380 -15.80 -20.07 -8.43
C TYR A 380 -14.78 -19.38 -9.33
N LYS A 381 -14.63 -18.08 -9.18
CA LYS A 381 -13.49 -17.32 -9.70
C LYS A 381 -12.46 -17.16 -8.61
N LEU A 382 -11.18 -17.21 -8.97
CA LEU A 382 -10.09 -17.19 -8.02
C LEU A 382 -9.20 -15.97 -8.17
N ILE A 383 -8.80 -15.42 -7.04
CA ILE A 383 -7.68 -14.48 -6.89
C ILE A 383 -6.60 -15.18 -6.08
N ASN A 384 -5.39 -15.27 -6.63
CA ASN A 384 -4.27 -15.87 -5.90
C ASN A 384 -3.80 -14.92 -4.79
N THR A 385 -3.99 -15.37 -3.54
CA THR A 385 -3.54 -14.65 -2.34
C THR A 385 -2.72 -15.58 -1.43
N CYS A 386 -1.98 -16.52 -2.02
CA CYS A 386 -1.31 -17.60 -1.30
C CYS A 386 -0.37 -17.09 -0.20
N ASP A 387 -0.63 -17.50 1.03
CA ASP A 387 0.05 -17.10 2.27
C ASP A 387 1.56 -17.35 2.23
N THR A 388 1.98 -18.42 1.60
CA THR A 388 3.39 -18.84 1.54
C THR A 388 4.31 -17.79 0.92
N TYR A 389 3.82 -16.94 0.02
CA TYR A 389 4.65 -15.96 -0.69
C TYR A 389 3.98 -14.59 -0.97
N LEU A 390 2.69 -14.42 -0.66
CA LEU A 390 1.98 -13.15 -0.84
C LEU A 390 1.55 -12.48 0.47
N TYR A 391 1.93 -13.04 1.64
CA TYR A 391 1.66 -12.44 2.94
C TYR A 391 2.87 -11.72 3.49
N ILE A 392 2.64 -10.50 3.97
CA ILE A 392 3.54 -9.70 4.81
C ILE A 392 2.89 -9.62 6.18
N VAL A 393 3.56 -10.13 7.23
CA VAL A 393 3.06 -10.09 8.62
C VAL A 393 4.16 -9.58 9.53
N PRO A 394 4.24 -8.25 9.73
CA PRO A 394 5.36 -7.65 10.44
C PRO A 394 5.49 -8.14 11.88
N GLY A 395 6.68 -8.60 12.24
CA GLY A 395 6.99 -9.09 13.59
C GLY A 395 6.48 -10.50 13.90
N ALA A 396 5.77 -11.16 13.02
CA ALA A 396 5.15 -12.47 13.30
C ALA A 396 6.16 -13.62 13.39
N GLY A 397 7.21 -13.59 12.57
CA GLY A 397 8.24 -14.64 12.55
C GLY A 397 7.83 -15.95 11.86
N TYR A 398 6.52 -16.20 11.67
CA TYR A 398 6.00 -17.35 10.94
C TYR A 398 5.65 -17.00 9.48
N TYR A 399 5.50 -15.73 9.17
CA TYR A 399 5.43 -15.18 7.81
C TYR A 399 6.59 -14.20 7.57
N ARG A 400 6.64 -13.60 6.39
CA ARG A 400 7.73 -12.73 5.95
C ARG A 400 7.53 -11.29 6.40
N GLU A 401 8.64 -10.58 6.62
CA GLU A 401 8.67 -9.11 6.77
C GLU A 401 8.51 -8.42 5.40
N PHE A 402 9.05 -9.03 4.35
CA PHE A 402 8.99 -8.57 2.96
C PHE A 402 8.70 -9.77 2.06
N LEU A 403 8.02 -9.53 0.95
CA LEU A 403 7.90 -10.56 -0.09
C LEU A 403 9.27 -10.85 -0.72
N ASP A 404 9.41 -12.02 -1.30
CA ASP A 404 10.59 -12.39 -2.09
C ASP A 404 10.47 -11.77 -3.48
N HIS A 405 10.84 -10.48 -3.60
CA HIS A 405 10.63 -9.68 -4.81
C HIS A 405 11.32 -10.27 -6.02
N GLN A 406 12.55 -10.82 -5.85
CA GLN A 406 13.27 -11.47 -6.94
C GLN A 406 12.54 -12.71 -7.44
N TRP A 407 12.13 -13.60 -6.53
CA TRP A 407 11.41 -14.79 -6.90
C TRP A 407 10.04 -14.48 -7.54
N LEU A 408 9.31 -13.49 -7.00
CA LEU A 408 8.06 -13.04 -7.59
C LEU A 408 8.29 -12.50 -9.01
N TYR A 409 9.28 -11.64 -9.20
CA TYR A 409 9.61 -11.05 -10.50
C TYR A 409 10.00 -12.12 -11.53
N GLU A 410 10.85 -13.08 -11.16
CA GLU A 410 11.42 -14.06 -12.09
C GLU A 410 10.54 -15.29 -12.34
N LYS A 411 9.71 -15.68 -11.36
CA LYS A 411 9.08 -17.01 -11.35
C LYS A 411 7.57 -17.01 -11.16
N TRP A 412 7.04 -16.11 -10.32
CA TRP A 412 5.64 -16.21 -9.92
C TRP A 412 4.68 -15.71 -10.99
N THR A 413 3.54 -16.39 -11.09
CA THR A 413 2.37 -15.95 -11.84
C THR A 413 1.10 -16.24 -11.03
N PRO A 414 -0.02 -15.56 -11.29
CA PRO A 414 -1.28 -15.88 -10.63
C PRO A 414 -1.78 -17.31 -10.76
N TRP A 415 -1.36 -18.08 -11.78
CA TRP A 415 -1.68 -19.50 -11.91
C TRP A 415 -0.89 -20.39 -10.95
N MET A 416 0.20 -19.90 -10.34
CA MET A 416 1.01 -20.60 -9.36
C MET A 416 0.37 -20.47 -7.97
N MET A 417 -0.67 -21.27 -7.68
CA MET A 417 -1.49 -21.18 -6.47
C MET A 417 -0.73 -21.57 -5.20
N ASN A 418 0.27 -22.48 -5.29
CA ASN A 418 1.27 -22.74 -4.26
C ASN A 418 2.49 -23.41 -4.89
N ARG A 419 3.53 -23.68 -4.08
CA ARG A 419 4.76 -24.33 -4.56
C ARG A 419 4.57 -25.76 -5.06
N LYS A 420 3.45 -26.42 -4.73
CA LYS A 420 3.15 -27.80 -5.08
C LYS A 420 2.13 -27.92 -6.23
N GLN A 421 1.28 -26.94 -6.39
CA GLN A 421 0.19 -26.97 -7.38
C GLN A 421 0.18 -25.65 -8.17
N THR A 422 0.42 -25.77 -9.46
CA THR A 422 0.30 -24.68 -10.44
C THR A 422 -0.79 -25.06 -11.42
N LEU A 423 -1.79 -24.20 -11.57
CA LEU A 423 -2.79 -24.38 -12.62
C LEU A 423 -2.15 -24.14 -13.99
N PRO A 424 -2.64 -24.78 -15.05
CA PRO A 424 -2.17 -24.48 -16.41
C PRO A 424 -2.29 -22.98 -16.73
N VAL A 425 -1.31 -22.46 -17.46
CA VAL A 425 -1.35 -21.07 -17.96
C VAL A 425 -2.61 -20.86 -18.79
N GLY A 426 -3.31 -19.76 -18.57
CA GLY A 426 -4.56 -19.47 -19.24
C GLY A 426 -5.79 -20.18 -18.67
N THR A 427 -5.68 -20.85 -17.51
CA THR A 427 -6.84 -21.46 -16.84
C THR A 427 -7.94 -20.42 -16.64
N PRO A 428 -9.14 -20.62 -17.23
CA PRO A 428 -10.25 -19.70 -17.04
C PRO A 428 -10.68 -19.63 -15.59
N GLY A 429 -11.09 -18.44 -15.14
CA GLY A 429 -11.55 -18.23 -13.76
C GLY A 429 -10.45 -17.78 -12.81
N VAL A 430 -9.16 -17.82 -13.16
CA VAL A 430 -8.09 -17.15 -12.42
C VAL A 430 -8.04 -15.70 -12.85
N LEU A 431 -8.47 -14.79 -11.95
CA LEU A 431 -8.62 -13.37 -12.26
C LEU A 431 -7.35 -12.55 -12.08
N GLY A 432 -6.40 -13.06 -11.28
CA GLY A 432 -5.17 -12.34 -10.95
C GLY A 432 -4.62 -12.70 -9.58
N GLY A 433 -3.96 -11.75 -8.94
CA GLY A 433 -3.38 -11.93 -7.62
C GLY A 433 -3.58 -10.73 -6.71
N MET A 434 -3.47 -10.99 -5.41
CA MET A 434 -3.55 -9.99 -4.35
C MET A 434 -2.52 -10.35 -3.29
N PHE A 435 -1.64 -9.43 -2.91
CA PHE A 435 -0.84 -9.62 -1.71
C PHE A 435 -1.52 -8.98 -0.51
N ALA A 436 -1.25 -9.50 0.67
CA ALA A 436 -1.90 -9.09 1.90
C ALA A 436 -0.89 -8.64 2.95
N VAL A 437 -1.24 -7.58 3.69
CA VAL A 437 -0.54 -7.17 4.91
C VAL A 437 -1.46 -7.38 6.09
N TRP A 438 -1.06 -8.29 6.98
CA TRP A 438 -1.74 -8.58 8.23
C TRP A 438 -1.01 -8.00 9.42
N ASN A 439 -1.75 -7.49 10.39
CA ASN A 439 -1.21 -6.89 11.62
C ASN A 439 -1.46 -7.77 12.85
N ASP A 440 -1.21 -9.08 12.73
CA ASP A 440 -1.48 -10.11 13.75
C ASP A 440 -0.92 -9.77 15.14
N GLN A 441 0.23 -9.10 15.16
CA GLN A 441 0.94 -8.75 16.39
C GLN A 441 0.39 -7.44 16.98
N CYS A 442 -0.90 -7.45 17.40
CA CYS A 442 -1.57 -6.26 17.95
C CYS A 442 -0.79 -5.63 19.10
N GLY A 443 -0.52 -4.33 18.99
CA GLY A 443 0.20 -3.58 20.01
C GLY A 443 1.72 -3.77 19.98
N ASN A 444 2.30 -4.24 18.87
CA ASN A 444 3.75 -4.36 18.70
C ASN A 444 4.45 -3.04 18.35
N GLY A 445 3.72 -1.94 18.24
CA GLY A 445 4.27 -0.62 17.94
C GLY A 445 4.59 -0.38 16.47
N ILE A 446 4.10 -1.18 15.54
CA ILE A 446 4.29 -0.91 14.11
C ILE A 446 3.57 0.37 13.68
N SER A 447 4.24 1.23 12.91
CA SER A 447 3.66 2.44 12.33
C SER A 447 3.07 2.18 10.93
N GLN A 448 2.27 3.12 10.44
CA GLN A 448 1.79 3.06 9.06
C GLN A 448 2.94 3.20 8.05
N GLN A 449 4.00 3.96 8.40
CA GLN A 449 5.21 4.09 7.59
C GLN A 449 6.03 2.79 7.56
N ASP A 450 6.11 2.05 8.68
CA ASP A 450 6.73 0.72 8.72
C ASP A 450 6.02 -0.26 7.80
N VAL A 451 4.68 -0.22 7.76
CA VAL A 451 3.87 -1.03 6.85
C VAL A 451 4.10 -0.61 5.40
N HIS A 452 4.08 0.70 5.13
CA HIS A 452 4.30 1.22 3.78
C HIS A 452 5.69 0.85 3.24
N TYR A 453 6.73 0.95 4.07
CA TYR A 453 8.09 0.54 3.71
C TYR A 453 8.18 -0.92 3.26
N ARG A 454 7.32 -1.79 3.83
CA ARG A 454 7.26 -3.22 3.46
C ARG A 454 6.38 -3.49 2.23
N SER A 455 5.29 -2.75 2.08
CA SER A 455 4.30 -3.00 1.04
C SER A 455 4.63 -2.31 -0.29
N PHE A 456 5.30 -1.16 -0.28
CA PHE A 456 5.56 -0.40 -1.50
C PHE A 456 6.38 -1.18 -2.55
N PRO A 457 7.51 -1.86 -2.21
CA PRO A 457 8.21 -2.69 -3.18
C PRO A 457 7.38 -3.89 -3.68
N ALA A 458 6.47 -4.42 -2.83
CA ALA A 458 5.55 -5.47 -3.24
C ALA A 458 4.54 -4.96 -4.28
N ILE A 459 4.02 -3.73 -4.14
CA ILE A 459 3.14 -3.10 -5.14
C ILE A 459 3.82 -3.06 -6.50
N GLN A 460 5.09 -2.64 -6.57
CA GLN A 460 5.82 -2.52 -7.83
C GLN A 460 6.02 -3.87 -8.53
N VAL A 461 6.47 -4.89 -7.80
CA VAL A 461 6.69 -6.22 -8.39
C VAL A 461 5.40 -6.93 -8.77
N MET A 462 4.35 -6.79 -7.95
CA MET A 462 3.05 -7.37 -8.25
C MET A 462 2.38 -6.69 -9.44
N ALA A 463 2.47 -5.36 -9.54
CA ALA A 463 2.01 -4.62 -10.71
C ALA A 463 2.68 -5.11 -12.00
N GLU A 464 4.01 -5.24 -12.00
CA GLU A 464 4.77 -5.77 -13.13
C GLU A 464 4.30 -7.16 -13.53
N ARG A 465 4.20 -8.08 -12.57
CA ARG A 465 3.85 -9.48 -12.86
C ARG A 465 2.42 -9.67 -13.35
N MET A 466 1.48 -8.94 -12.80
CA MET A 466 0.07 -9.07 -13.20
C MET A 466 -0.26 -8.29 -14.47
N TRP A 467 0.50 -7.26 -14.80
CA TRP A 467 0.36 -6.54 -16.07
C TRP A 467 0.98 -7.31 -17.22
N LYS A 468 2.23 -7.79 -17.05
CA LYS A 468 2.98 -8.51 -18.09
C LYS A 468 2.57 -9.98 -18.25
N GLY A 469 2.07 -10.63 -17.22
CA GLY A 469 1.75 -12.04 -17.23
C GLY A 469 3.00 -12.92 -17.36
N ASP A 470 2.89 -13.98 -18.19
CA ASP A 470 3.99 -14.91 -18.51
C ASP A 470 4.94 -14.40 -19.59
N ASN A 471 4.70 -13.21 -20.12
CA ASN A 471 5.62 -12.61 -21.08
C ASN A 471 7.01 -12.50 -20.45
N GLN A 472 8.05 -12.75 -21.24
CA GLN A 472 9.43 -12.69 -20.76
C GLN A 472 9.72 -11.30 -20.15
N GLN A 473 10.42 -11.32 -19.01
CA GLN A 473 10.95 -10.10 -18.42
C GLN A 473 11.82 -9.37 -19.44
N THR A 474 11.62 -8.07 -19.53
CA THR A 474 12.36 -7.22 -20.45
C THR A 474 13.78 -6.94 -19.98
N VAL A 475 14.00 -6.99 -18.67
CA VAL A 475 15.29 -6.70 -18.03
C VAL A 475 15.57 -7.69 -16.89
N PRO A 476 16.87 -7.89 -16.50
CA PRO A 476 17.23 -8.66 -15.29
C PRO A 476 16.66 -8.02 -14.02
N PHE A 477 16.42 -8.83 -12.98
CA PHE A 477 15.86 -8.33 -11.70
C PHE A 477 16.67 -7.17 -11.10
N ALA A 478 17.98 -7.20 -11.15
CA ALA A 478 18.81 -6.13 -10.62
C ALA A 478 18.57 -4.76 -11.30
N GLU A 479 18.28 -4.75 -12.61
CA GLU A 479 17.92 -3.53 -13.34
C GLU A 479 16.49 -3.08 -12.99
N PHE A 480 15.56 -4.02 -12.85
CA PHE A 480 14.21 -3.74 -12.38
C PHE A 480 14.21 -3.16 -10.96
N GLU A 481 14.98 -3.76 -10.04
CA GLU A 481 15.11 -3.26 -8.66
C GLU A 481 15.72 -1.85 -8.62
N ALA A 482 16.72 -1.60 -9.45
CA ALA A 482 17.31 -0.26 -9.57
C ALA A 482 16.29 0.77 -10.08
N LEU A 483 15.47 0.40 -11.06
CA LEU A 483 14.35 1.24 -11.53
C LEU A 483 13.33 1.49 -10.41
N CYS A 484 12.90 0.47 -9.67
CA CYS A 484 11.98 0.59 -8.55
C CYS A 484 12.43 1.63 -7.52
N LYS A 485 13.72 1.65 -7.20
CA LYS A 485 14.31 2.60 -6.23
C LYS A 485 14.26 4.06 -6.69
N THR A 486 14.27 4.30 -8.00
CA THR A 486 14.22 5.65 -8.57
C THR A 486 12.84 6.18 -8.88
N MET A 487 11.83 5.28 -8.92
CA MET A 487 10.45 5.67 -9.21
C MET A 487 9.79 6.32 -7.98
N PRO A 488 8.99 7.38 -8.15
CA PRO A 488 8.23 7.98 -7.05
C PRO A 488 7.11 7.04 -6.60
N GLU A 489 6.58 7.26 -5.42
CA GLU A 489 5.43 6.49 -4.92
C GLU A 489 4.17 6.79 -5.74
N ALA A 490 3.87 8.07 -5.90
CA ALA A 490 2.88 8.63 -6.81
C ALA A 490 3.08 10.16 -6.87
N PRO A 491 2.44 10.89 -7.79
CA PRO A 491 2.42 12.35 -7.73
C PRO A 491 1.89 12.85 -6.38
N GLY A 492 2.65 13.75 -5.73
CA GLY A 492 2.32 14.34 -4.43
C GLY A 492 2.36 13.40 -3.22
N VAL A 493 2.84 12.16 -3.37
CA VAL A 493 2.95 11.17 -2.29
C VAL A 493 4.42 10.93 -1.93
N ASN A 494 4.71 10.97 -0.63
CA ASN A 494 6.04 10.67 -0.07
C ASN A 494 5.92 9.99 1.30
N LEU A 495 5.19 8.88 1.38
CA LEU A 495 5.02 8.08 2.60
C LEU A 495 6.31 7.42 3.08
N LEU A 496 7.27 7.20 2.17
CA LEU A 496 8.60 6.71 2.52
C LEU A 496 9.50 7.80 3.12
N GLY A 497 9.05 9.06 3.17
CA GLY A 497 9.88 10.16 3.66
C GLY A 497 11.19 10.31 2.88
N ARG A 498 11.13 10.20 1.54
CA ARG A 498 12.32 10.33 0.68
C ARG A 498 12.79 11.76 0.60
N ILE A 499 14.09 11.95 0.70
CA ILE A 499 14.79 13.23 0.43
C ILE A 499 15.73 13.06 -0.76
N GLY A 500 15.94 14.13 -1.54
CA GLY A 500 16.69 14.02 -2.80
C GLY A 500 18.19 13.85 -2.64
N GLU A 501 18.80 14.55 -1.69
CA GLU A 501 20.24 14.56 -1.43
C GLU A 501 20.50 14.90 0.05
N GLU A 502 21.78 14.82 0.50
CA GLU A 502 22.18 15.33 1.82
C GLU A 502 21.68 16.77 1.99
N THR A 503 20.89 16.99 3.03
CA THR A 503 20.30 18.29 3.33
C THR A 503 20.89 18.86 4.62
N SER A 504 21.40 20.08 4.56
CA SER A 504 21.81 20.86 5.74
C SER A 504 20.63 21.75 6.16
N LEU A 505 20.04 21.47 7.31
CA LEU A 505 18.89 22.23 7.85
C LEU A 505 19.33 23.39 8.72
N LEU A 506 20.48 23.29 9.37
CA LEU A 506 21.05 24.32 10.20
C LEU A 506 22.57 24.23 10.13
N THR A 507 23.23 25.25 9.56
CA THR A 507 24.70 25.31 9.42
C THR A 507 25.35 26.13 10.51
N GLU A 508 24.70 27.23 10.93
CA GLU A 508 25.16 28.13 11.97
C GLU A 508 24.62 27.75 13.35
N GLU A 509 25.18 28.33 14.38
CA GLU A 509 24.71 28.16 15.74
C GLU A 509 23.38 28.86 15.94
N ALA A 510 22.34 28.09 16.39
CA ALA A 510 21.09 28.62 16.85
C ALA A 510 20.98 28.43 18.38
N THR A 511 20.44 29.45 19.07
CA THR A 511 20.11 29.38 20.49
C THR A 511 18.60 29.33 20.62
N LEU A 512 18.10 28.28 21.26
CA LEU A 512 16.67 28.05 21.52
C LEU A 512 16.37 28.28 23.01
N ASN A 513 15.30 29.02 23.29
CA ASN A 513 14.93 29.40 24.67
C ASN A 513 13.86 28.48 25.29
N GLY A 514 13.46 27.41 24.59
CA GLY A 514 12.45 26.44 25.03
C GLY A 514 11.00 26.81 24.70
N LYS A 515 10.78 27.95 24.03
CA LYS A 515 9.45 28.44 23.65
C LYS A 515 9.42 28.97 22.21
N GLU A 516 10.28 28.45 21.39
CA GLU A 516 10.38 28.78 19.96
C GLU A 516 10.72 27.56 19.13
N SER A 517 10.33 27.59 17.88
CA SER A 517 10.65 26.55 16.90
C SER A 517 11.16 27.18 15.62
N ILE A 518 12.03 26.46 14.93
CA ILE A 518 12.52 26.77 13.60
C ILE A 518 11.85 25.81 12.64
N GLU A 519 11.05 26.31 11.71
CA GLU A 519 10.47 25.50 10.64
C GLU A 519 11.57 25.16 9.61
N THR A 520 11.60 23.92 9.14
CA THR A 520 12.58 23.47 8.17
C THR A 520 11.94 23.22 6.80
N SER A 521 12.77 22.92 5.79
CA SER A 521 12.31 22.56 4.45
C SER A 521 11.81 21.11 4.31
N LEU A 522 11.97 20.27 5.35
CA LEU A 522 11.58 18.86 5.35
C LEU A 522 10.49 18.60 6.39
N GLN A 523 9.60 17.64 6.13
CA GLN A 523 8.63 17.17 7.10
C GLN A 523 9.23 16.06 7.99
N GLU A 524 9.83 15.08 7.36
CA GLU A 524 10.43 13.89 7.98
C GLU A 524 11.41 13.24 7.01
N VAL A 525 12.21 12.29 7.49
CA VAL A 525 13.03 11.40 6.66
C VAL A 525 12.79 9.94 7.04
N GLY A 526 12.52 9.10 6.04
CA GLY A 526 12.32 7.66 6.20
C GLY A 526 13.60 6.84 6.03
N TYR A 527 13.48 5.55 6.28
CA TYR A 527 14.60 4.59 6.28
C TYR A 527 15.25 4.36 4.91
N PRO A 528 16.54 3.99 4.91
CA PRO A 528 17.52 4.19 5.97
C PRO A 528 18.02 5.64 5.99
N TYR A 529 18.28 6.19 7.16
CA TYR A 529 18.75 7.56 7.29
C TYR A 529 19.86 7.73 8.33
N THR A 530 20.59 8.85 8.19
CA THR A 530 21.51 9.38 9.17
C THR A 530 21.19 10.86 9.42
N VAL A 531 20.85 11.22 10.67
CA VAL A 531 20.67 12.59 11.12
C VAL A 531 21.78 12.92 12.13
N SER A 532 22.56 13.98 11.85
CA SER A 532 23.67 14.41 12.71
C SER A 532 23.53 15.87 13.10
N PHE A 533 23.93 16.20 14.33
CA PHE A 533 23.92 17.57 14.86
C PHE A 533 24.84 17.70 16.06
N SER A 534 25.29 18.93 16.36
CA SER A 534 25.99 19.27 17.60
C SER A 534 25.04 20.02 18.53
N ILE A 535 24.96 19.60 19.80
CA ILE A 535 24.03 20.12 20.79
C ILE A 535 24.74 20.48 22.10
N CYS A 536 24.30 21.61 22.72
CA CYS A 536 24.77 22.07 24.04
C CYS A 536 23.57 22.53 24.86
N PRO A 537 23.00 21.69 25.75
CA PRO A 537 21.93 22.13 26.64
C PRO A 537 22.42 23.18 27.63
N GLU A 538 21.69 24.26 27.86
CA GLU A 538 22.06 25.29 28.83
C GLU A 538 21.69 24.89 30.25
N GLU A 539 20.53 24.20 30.42
CA GLU A 539 20.07 23.68 31.71
C GLU A 539 19.24 22.41 31.49
N LYS A 540 19.06 21.60 32.54
CA LYS A 540 18.07 20.52 32.52
C LYS A 540 16.68 21.17 32.64
N PRO A 541 15.82 21.11 31.61
CA PRO A 541 14.46 21.60 31.74
C PRO A 541 13.69 20.71 32.73
N ASN A 542 12.71 21.27 33.42
CA ASN A 542 11.80 20.50 34.30
C ASN A 542 10.80 19.63 33.50
N ILE A 543 10.89 19.64 32.18
CA ILE A 543 10.05 18.92 31.26
C ILE A 543 10.92 18.32 30.16
N SER A 544 10.40 17.33 29.45
CA SER A 544 11.06 16.75 28.29
C SER A 544 11.18 17.81 27.18
N GLY A 545 12.40 18.25 26.90
CA GLY A 545 12.66 19.29 25.89
C GLY A 545 12.51 18.74 24.47
N VAL A 546 11.52 19.19 23.72
CA VAL A 546 11.32 18.80 22.32
C VAL A 546 12.43 19.38 21.46
N LEU A 547 13.21 18.51 20.82
CA LEU A 547 14.32 18.91 19.94
C LEU A 547 13.90 18.90 18.46
N PHE A 548 13.23 17.84 18.02
CA PHE A 548 12.68 17.73 16.67
C PHE A 548 11.22 17.27 16.73
N LYS A 549 10.38 17.83 15.88
CA LYS A 549 8.96 17.50 15.80
C LYS A 549 8.52 17.38 14.35
N GLY A 550 7.71 16.39 14.06
CA GLY A 550 7.11 16.11 12.76
C GLY A 550 5.66 15.67 12.90
N PRO A 551 5.03 15.29 11.80
CA PRO A 551 3.63 14.88 11.81
C PRO A 551 3.38 13.59 12.60
N HIS A 552 4.33 12.65 12.63
CA HIS A 552 4.13 11.31 13.20
C HIS A 552 4.98 11.00 14.44
N SER A 553 6.02 11.81 14.70
CA SER A 553 6.99 11.54 15.75
C SER A 553 7.58 12.80 16.36
N THR A 554 8.20 12.64 17.52
CA THR A 554 8.88 13.72 18.26
C THR A 554 10.13 13.19 18.94
N VAL A 555 11.24 13.92 18.86
CA VAL A 555 12.51 13.61 19.55
C VAL A 555 12.73 14.61 20.69
N TYR A 556 13.12 14.07 21.85
CA TYR A 556 13.32 14.81 23.12
C TYR A 556 14.76 14.72 23.60
N THR A 557 15.20 15.72 24.38
CA THR A 557 16.55 15.78 24.97
C THR A 557 16.62 15.46 26.46
N ASN A 558 15.49 15.51 27.17
CA ASN A 558 15.42 15.30 28.62
C ASN A 558 14.16 14.52 29.01
N TRP A 559 14.01 13.32 28.45
CA TRP A 559 12.84 12.49 28.68
C TRP A 559 12.60 12.28 30.17
N GLU A 560 11.42 12.62 30.66
CA GLU A 560 11.02 12.48 32.07
C GLU A 560 12.04 13.02 33.09
N ASN A 561 12.72 14.11 32.77
CA ASN A 561 13.77 14.74 33.60
C ASN A 561 15.02 13.86 33.84
N THR A 562 15.26 12.85 33.01
CA THR A 562 16.41 11.95 33.13
C THR A 562 17.67 12.46 32.42
N GLY A 563 17.56 13.44 31.55
CA GLY A 563 18.63 13.90 30.64
C GLY A 563 18.88 12.96 29.45
N ARG A 564 17.99 12.00 29.22
CA ARG A 564 18.09 11.02 28.14
C ARG A 564 17.47 11.57 26.86
N ILE A 565 18.04 11.16 25.74
CA ILE A 565 17.42 11.34 24.42
C ILE A 565 16.36 10.25 24.27
N ALA A 566 15.19 10.64 23.79
CA ALA A 566 14.07 9.75 23.57
C ALA A 566 13.26 10.17 22.35
N PHE A 567 12.36 9.31 21.89
CA PHE A 567 11.39 9.67 20.88
C PHE A 567 10.02 9.03 21.16
N THR A 568 8.98 9.68 20.65
CA THR A 568 7.62 9.14 20.65
C THR A 568 7.12 9.03 19.23
N ARG A 569 6.32 8.02 18.95
CA ARG A 569 5.56 7.86 17.71
C ARG A 569 4.35 6.95 17.93
N ASP A 570 3.24 7.25 17.30
CA ASP A 570 2.01 6.44 17.35
C ASP A 570 1.61 6.01 18.78
N GLY A 571 1.84 6.86 19.79
CA GLY A 571 1.55 6.56 21.19
C GLY A 571 2.58 5.66 21.91
N TYR A 572 3.67 5.29 21.25
CA TYR A 572 4.78 4.54 21.84
C TYR A 572 5.94 5.47 22.22
N GLU A 573 6.64 5.10 23.28
CA GLU A 573 7.74 5.87 23.87
C GLU A 573 9.00 5.01 23.94
N PHE A 574 10.12 5.57 23.46
CA PHE A 574 11.41 4.90 23.42
C PHE A 574 12.51 5.84 23.91
N ALA A 575 13.26 5.44 24.91
CA ALA A 575 14.38 6.23 25.44
C ALA A 575 15.70 5.45 25.34
N PHE A 576 16.77 6.15 24.94
CA PHE A 576 18.12 5.61 24.99
C PHE A 576 18.62 5.63 26.43
N GLY A 577 18.79 4.44 27.01
CA GLY A 577 19.12 4.26 28.44
C GLY A 577 20.59 4.48 28.77
N SER A 578 21.49 4.31 27.82
CA SER A 578 22.93 4.24 28.00
C SER A 578 23.65 5.60 28.05
N PHE A 579 22.97 6.70 27.71
CA PHE A 579 23.56 8.02 27.59
C PHE A 579 22.70 9.11 28.23
N ILE A 580 23.36 9.98 29.03
CA ILE A 580 22.76 11.20 29.60
C ILE A 580 23.46 12.40 28.94
N LEU A 581 22.67 13.28 28.32
CA LEU A 581 23.18 14.47 27.62
C LEU A 581 23.76 15.48 28.64
N PRO A 582 25.07 15.82 28.55
CA PRO A 582 25.70 16.73 29.52
C PRO A 582 25.24 18.17 29.31
N VAL A 583 24.96 18.84 30.42
CA VAL A 583 24.60 20.28 30.44
C VAL A 583 25.85 21.15 30.25
N GLY A 584 25.76 22.21 29.45
CA GLY A 584 26.84 23.18 29.24
C GLY A 584 28.00 22.69 28.40
N GLN A 585 27.87 21.51 27.78
CA GLN A 585 28.93 20.93 26.95
C GLN A 585 28.42 20.61 25.53
N TRP A 586 29.23 20.96 24.52
CA TRP A 586 28.97 20.57 23.18
C TRP A 586 29.16 19.05 23.01
N THR A 587 28.17 18.42 22.43
CA THR A 587 28.13 16.97 22.18
C THR A 587 27.67 16.74 20.72
N ASP A 588 28.42 15.95 19.98
CA ASP A 588 28.03 15.54 18.64
C ASP A 588 27.14 14.29 18.72
N ILE A 589 25.94 14.42 18.23
CA ILE A 589 24.93 13.37 18.20
C ILE A 589 24.69 12.94 16.75
N THR A 590 24.60 11.64 16.55
CA THR A 590 24.10 11.07 15.28
C THR A 590 23.05 10.02 15.60
N ILE A 591 21.87 10.13 14.98
CA ILE A 591 20.81 9.15 15.06
C ILE A 591 20.67 8.51 13.67
N LYS A 592 20.77 7.18 13.65
CA LYS A 592 20.55 6.37 12.44
C LYS A 592 19.33 5.50 12.61
N GLY A 593 18.48 5.49 11.61
CA GLY A 593 17.30 4.64 11.56
C GLY A 593 17.32 3.68 10.39
N ASP A 594 16.86 2.46 10.64
CA ASP A 594 16.50 1.50 9.59
C ASP A 594 15.19 0.77 9.97
N TRP A 595 14.71 -0.09 9.11
CA TRP A 595 13.43 -0.79 9.33
C TRP A 595 13.40 -1.78 10.52
N LYS A 596 14.56 -2.02 11.17
CA LYS A 596 14.67 -2.88 12.36
C LYS A 596 14.72 -2.08 13.65
N GLY A 597 15.26 -0.85 13.61
CA GLY A 597 15.40 -0.07 14.82
C GLY A 597 16.18 1.23 14.67
N THR A 598 16.50 1.85 15.81
CA THR A 598 17.10 3.19 15.88
C THR A 598 18.39 3.17 16.72
N SER A 599 19.45 3.75 16.18
CA SER A 599 20.79 3.79 16.81
C SER A 599 21.18 5.21 17.22
N LEU A 600 21.73 5.36 18.42
CA LEU A 600 22.30 6.59 18.95
C LEU A 600 23.84 6.50 18.94
N TYR A 601 24.49 7.45 18.29
CA TYR A 601 25.94 7.66 18.34
C TYR A 601 26.24 8.97 19.06
N VAL A 602 27.26 8.98 19.88
CA VAL A 602 27.76 10.16 20.58
C VAL A 602 29.25 10.32 20.28
N ASN A 603 29.65 11.49 19.78
CA ASN A 603 31.01 11.79 19.38
C ASN A 603 31.61 10.69 18.46
N GLY A 604 30.78 10.23 17.51
CA GLY A 604 31.14 9.21 16.51
C GLY A 604 31.14 7.75 17.03
N LYS A 605 30.82 7.50 18.29
CA LYS A 605 30.78 6.14 18.88
C LYS A 605 29.36 5.69 19.11
N LEU A 606 29.02 4.47 18.68
CA LEU A 606 27.73 3.86 18.99
C LEU A 606 27.59 3.73 20.53
N GLN A 607 26.53 4.30 21.07
CA GLN A 607 26.15 4.21 22.47
C GLN A 607 25.10 3.14 22.71
N GLU A 608 24.06 3.13 21.86
CA GLU A 608 22.94 2.22 22.01
C GLU A 608 22.23 2.02 20.68
N ARG A 609 21.67 0.84 20.49
CA ARG A 609 20.71 0.54 19.44
C ARG A 609 19.44 -0.01 20.08
N LEU A 610 18.34 0.65 19.79
CA LEU A 610 17.00 0.20 20.15
C LEU A 610 16.54 -0.77 19.07
N GLU A 611 16.65 -2.06 19.34
CA GLU A 611 16.23 -3.16 18.47
C GLU A 611 16.09 -4.44 19.30
N GLY A 612 15.06 -5.21 19.00
CA GLY A 612 14.91 -6.57 19.55
C GLY A 612 14.20 -6.66 20.90
N ARG A 613 13.59 -5.57 21.38
CA ARG A 613 12.67 -5.62 22.52
C ARG A 613 11.53 -6.58 22.23
N LYS A 614 11.11 -7.35 23.22
CA LYS A 614 10.01 -8.32 23.09
C LYS A 614 9.08 -8.25 24.29
N LYS A 615 7.77 -8.20 24.02
CA LYS A 615 6.77 -8.57 25.02
C LYS A 615 6.79 -10.10 25.13
N ARG A 616 7.02 -10.65 26.31
CA ARG A 616 7.03 -12.09 26.56
C ARG A 616 5.88 -12.46 27.48
N VAL A 617 5.16 -13.52 27.10
CA VAL A 617 4.03 -14.04 27.87
C VAL A 617 4.13 -15.55 27.95
N TYR A 618 3.66 -16.13 29.06
CA TYR A 618 3.54 -17.57 29.19
C TYR A 618 2.18 -18.01 28.63
N ASN A 619 2.20 -18.92 27.67
CA ASN A 619 0.98 -19.50 27.12
C ASN A 619 0.73 -20.87 27.81
N PRO A 620 -0.28 -20.95 28.72
CA PRO A 620 -0.56 -22.18 29.45
C PRO A 620 -1.12 -23.30 28.58
N LYS A 621 -1.79 -22.97 27.47
CA LYS A 621 -2.36 -23.94 26.52
C LYS A 621 -1.28 -24.80 25.88
N TYR A 622 -0.14 -24.19 25.56
CA TYR A 622 0.98 -24.86 24.89
C TYR A 622 2.19 -25.09 25.80
N ASN A 623 2.07 -24.70 27.09
CA ASN A 623 3.14 -24.81 28.10
C ASN A 623 4.48 -24.23 27.61
N ARG A 624 4.45 -23.03 27.02
CA ARG A 624 5.65 -22.37 26.47
C ARG A 624 5.61 -20.86 26.63
N LEU A 625 6.80 -20.25 26.58
CA LEU A 625 6.92 -18.80 26.43
C LEU A 625 6.70 -18.41 24.97
N GLU A 626 5.81 -17.47 24.76
CA GLU A 626 5.61 -16.79 23.47
C GLU A 626 6.14 -15.38 23.55
N SER A 627 6.54 -14.83 22.40
CA SER A 627 7.10 -13.48 22.35
C SER A 627 6.62 -12.73 21.13
N MET A 628 6.25 -11.47 21.36
CA MET A 628 5.92 -10.51 20.33
C MET A 628 7.05 -9.48 20.25
N PRO A 629 7.74 -9.31 19.11
CA PRO A 629 8.75 -8.27 18.96
C PRO A 629 8.08 -6.89 18.95
N ILE A 630 8.72 -5.92 19.60
CA ILE A 630 8.30 -4.51 19.60
C ILE A 630 9.10 -3.78 18.54
N GLN A 631 8.43 -3.02 17.69
CA GLN A 631 9.05 -2.20 16.65
C GLN A 631 9.62 -0.92 17.27
N GLU A 632 10.95 -0.81 17.33
CA GLU A 632 11.69 0.33 17.92
C GLU A 632 12.25 1.25 16.80
N THR A 633 11.49 1.40 15.74
CA THR A 633 11.82 2.18 14.56
C THR A 633 11.41 3.65 14.72
N LEU A 634 12.05 4.55 14.00
CA LEU A 634 11.73 5.98 13.98
C LEU A 634 11.85 6.51 12.55
N VAL A 635 10.75 6.97 11.96
CA VAL A 635 10.78 7.93 10.86
C VAL A 635 11.12 9.28 11.51
N PHE A 636 12.27 9.86 11.13
CA PHE A 636 12.83 10.96 11.90
C PHE A 636 12.09 12.27 11.60
N PRO A 637 11.56 12.94 12.65
CA PRO A 637 10.79 14.18 12.49
C PRO A 637 11.72 15.35 12.16
N LEU A 638 11.33 16.16 11.17
CA LEU A 638 12.17 17.27 10.70
C LEU A 638 11.37 18.56 10.44
N GLN A 639 10.05 18.56 10.61
CA GLN A 639 9.25 19.74 10.32
C GLN A 639 9.64 20.95 11.16
N TYR A 640 9.90 20.73 12.46
CA TYR A 640 10.31 21.77 13.38
C TYR A 640 11.52 21.33 14.20
N ILE A 641 12.46 22.27 14.40
CA ILE A 641 13.53 22.18 15.42
C ILE A 641 13.06 23.01 16.61
N GLY A 642 12.90 22.39 17.80
CA GLY A 642 12.30 23.01 18.98
C GLY A 642 10.77 22.90 19.00
N ASP A 643 10.16 23.56 19.97
CA ASP A 643 8.69 23.64 20.13
C ASP A 643 8.31 24.92 20.88
N ASN A 644 7.16 25.50 20.54
CA ASN A 644 6.71 26.79 21.09
C ASN A 644 6.17 26.70 22.55
N ILE A 645 6.02 25.48 23.08
CA ILE A 645 5.48 25.24 24.43
C ILE A 645 6.52 24.56 25.31
N ASN A 646 7.07 23.43 24.87
CA ASN A 646 7.96 22.53 25.62
C ASN A 646 9.26 22.24 24.85
N GLY A 647 9.82 23.23 24.20
CA GLY A 647 10.99 23.10 23.36
C GLY A 647 12.29 22.85 24.13
N PHE A 648 13.30 22.40 23.41
CA PHE A 648 14.68 22.34 23.89
C PHE A 648 15.21 23.73 24.25
N LYS A 649 15.97 23.81 25.36
CA LYS A 649 16.67 25.03 25.77
C LYS A 649 18.17 24.82 25.70
N GLY A 650 18.86 25.61 24.87
CA GLY A 650 20.29 25.48 24.65
C GLY A 650 20.70 25.87 23.22
N LYS A 651 21.85 25.39 22.83
CA LYS A 651 22.44 25.70 21.52
C LYS A 651 22.50 24.46 20.63
N LEU A 652 22.25 24.68 19.34
CA LEU A 652 22.26 23.65 18.30
C LEU A 652 22.97 24.16 17.05
N LYS A 653 23.71 23.32 16.35
CA LYS A 653 24.35 23.63 15.07
C LYS A 653 24.61 22.36 14.23
N ASN A 654 24.97 22.57 12.97
CA ASN A 654 25.36 21.50 12.04
C ASN A 654 24.30 20.39 11.89
N VAL A 655 23.02 20.78 11.82
CA VAL A 655 21.96 19.79 11.60
C VAL A 655 21.97 19.36 10.14
N LYS A 656 22.33 18.09 9.92
CA LYS A 656 22.41 17.46 8.61
C LYS A 656 21.63 16.18 8.54
N VAL A 657 21.03 15.93 7.41
CA VAL A 657 20.23 14.75 7.11
C VAL A 657 20.75 14.10 5.83
N LEU A 658 21.01 12.81 5.90
CA LEU A 658 21.37 11.98 4.75
C LEU A 658 20.42 10.79 4.73
N GLN A 659 19.83 10.50 3.57
CA GLN A 659 19.10 9.25 3.32
C GLN A 659 20.00 8.34 2.48
N GLU A 660 20.24 7.10 2.93
CA GLU A 660 21.18 6.14 2.35
C GLU A 660 20.54 5.26 1.26
#